data_ea6a2f40c7eef68aa831ca6bd76e740d
#
_entry.id   ea6a2f40c7eef68aa831ca6bd76e740d
#
_cell.length_a   1.000
_cell.length_b   1.000
_cell.length_c   1.000
_cell.angle_alpha   90.00
_cell.angle_beta   90.00
_cell.angle_gamma   90.00
#
_symmetry.space_group_name_H-M   'P 1'
#
loop_
_entity.id
_entity.type
_entity.pdbx_description
1 polymer ?
#
loop_
_entity_poly.entity_id
_entity_poly.type
_entity_poly.pdbx_seq_one_letter_code
_entity_poly.pdbx_strand_id
1 'polypeptide(L)'
;MKKSLLFAAALLAMGTQAKADEGMWTLYNLPEAVYQQMRAEGFELSQDRLYGAPDALSNYVVNFGGYCSGVVVSPNGLVFTNHHCGFSAINAHSTVEHDYMLNGFYAKTYEEELPNEDLFVSFMKHQADITPKVTAMLNDQTYERKGELLDSLENAMTDSVKAIDPTLHVVVKPFYEGNKYYAMTYQDFTDVRLVFTVPKSMGKFGGETDNWMWPRQTCDYSVFRIYADPKTNGPAAYSKDNVPYHPTQWAPVSLQGYEPGSFAMTIGYPGSTNRYLSSYGIQERRDIGNAIRIQSRAIKLGIMKKHMAMSEKTRIQYEDSYVGAANYYKNSIGMNHCIDSIGLISDKASFERKIQQWLASGASKDPYVNVDFDALKKAYADCAEPVHALGYAQESFFGVSELFNRGLRLWTMRGMEVKGGNDPKKQYVEFEDNSDEWNLALDKELTTAMLKNYYEQVPQKYWPAFFKNTVQAKFNGDFARYTEWLYKKSELLKKGKKFMIKDMERVQQDPAVVAMNDIITVNNQIIGEYLPLKIAIQAQEKKLCEAKVQMEMDLPHYSDANFTMRLSYGQVGGFRMGNHDSGYYTDAASIVTKMDRAAEVEEYAAQPVMRELMTASDYGRYLDKKTGKMQLCFLTNNDITGGNSGSPIFNGKGQLIGLAFDGNWDSLASDINFDRQLARCIGVDVRYMLYLMDKWGHADRLLQEINPQ
;
A
#
# COMPACT_ATOMS: atom_id res chain seq x y z
N MET A 1 20.74 53.52 17.77
CA MET A 1 21.24 52.43 16.92
C MET A 1 21.45 51.08 17.62
N LYS A 2 21.74 50.97 18.92
CA LYS A 2 21.89 49.66 19.63
C LYS A 2 20.60 48.94 20.00
N LYS A 3 19.45 49.62 20.08
CA LYS A 3 18.13 49.02 20.38
C LYS A 3 17.45 48.43 19.13
N SER A 4 17.78 48.88 17.92
CA SER A 4 17.21 48.37 16.68
C SER A 4 17.90 47.04 16.21
N LEU A 5 19.14 46.80 16.60
CA LEU A 5 19.85 45.55 16.32
C LEU A 5 19.41 44.40 17.22
N LEU A 6 18.94 44.68 18.45
CA LEU A 6 18.39 43.65 19.35
C LEU A 6 17.00 43.20 18.93
N PHE A 7 16.20 44.07 18.26
CA PHE A 7 14.89 43.67 17.72
C PHE A 7 15.01 42.85 16.42
N ALA A 8 16.02 43.10 15.59
CA ALA A 8 16.32 42.32 14.40
C ALA A 8 16.88 40.94 14.74
N ALA A 9 17.68 40.82 15.82
CA ALA A 9 18.20 39.54 16.30
C ALA A 9 17.11 38.70 17.01
N ALA A 10 16.12 39.31 17.65
CA ALA A 10 14.98 38.61 18.26
C ALA A 10 13.95 38.13 17.24
N LEU A 11 13.86 38.76 16.08
CA LEU A 11 13.02 38.30 14.94
C LEU A 11 13.68 37.17 14.15
N LEU A 12 14.99 37.01 14.21
CA LEU A 12 15.74 35.89 13.62
C LEU A 12 15.81 34.65 14.55
N ALA A 13 15.37 34.79 15.81
CA ALA A 13 15.31 33.70 16.78
C ALA A 13 13.89 33.13 16.99
N MET A 14 12.88 33.62 16.28
CA MET A 14 11.66 32.85 16.04
C MET A 14 12.02 31.75 15.05
N GLY A 15 12.39 30.61 15.61
CA GLY A 15 12.70 29.40 14.86
C GLY A 15 11.62 29.20 13.79
N THR A 16 12.01 29.25 12.54
CA THR A 16 11.21 28.74 11.45
C THR A 16 10.96 27.27 11.80
N GLN A 17 9.79 26.99 12.36
CA GLN A 17 9.33 25.61 12.32
C GLN A 17 9.39 25.20 10.85
N ALA A 18 10.23 24.21 10.55
CA ALA A 18 10.31 23.66 9.22
C ALA A 18 8.88 23.25 8.83
N LYS A 19 8.29 24.02 7.91
CA LYS A 19 6.98 23.66 7.36
C LYS A 19 7.22 22.49 6.45
N ALA A 20 6.56 21.37 6.72
CA ALA A 20 6.54 20.22 5.81
C ALA A 20 6.08 20.67 4.42
N ASP A 21 6.77 20.21 3.40
CA ASP A 21 6.39 20.48 2.03
C ASP A 21 5.45 19.40 1.52
N GLU A 22 4.20 19.80 1.37
CA GLU A 22 3.17 18.95 0.78
C GLU A 22 3.49 18.66 -0.67
N GLY A 23 3.36 17.40 -1.08
CA GLY A 23 3.40 17.00 -2.46
C GLY A 23 4.13 15.69 -2.72
N MET A 24 3.54 14.89 -3.61
CA MET A 24 4.11 13.68 -4.19
C MET A 24 4.42 13.97 -5.67
N TRP A 25 5.59 14.55 -5.90
CA TRP A 25 5.99 15.12 -7.18
C TRP A 25 6.42 14.06 -8.18
N THR A 26 6.06 14.25 -9.46
CA THR A 26 6.66 13.47 -10.54
C THR A 26 8.08 13.93 -10.80
N LEU A 27 9.01 12.97 -10.94
CA LEU A 27 10.42 13.29 -11.18
C LEU A 27 10.65 13.80 -12.61
N TYR A 28 9.88 13.27 -13.57
CA TYR A 28 9.97 13.57 -14.99
C TYR A 28 9.85 15.07 -15.32
N ASN A 29 8.97 15.78 -14.62
CA ASN A 29 8.70 17.21 -14.85
C ASN A 29 8.60 17.97 -13.53
N LEU A 30 9.55 17.73 -12.63
CA LEU A 30 9.64 18.42 -11.35
C LEU A 30 9.71 19.94 -11.59
N PRO A 31 8.78 20.74 -11.00
CA PRO A 31 8.81 22.18 -11.17
C PRO A 31 10.10 22.79 -10.65
N GLU A 32 10.65 23.77 -11.38
CA GLU A 32 11.89 24.45 -10.99
C GLU A 32 11.78 25.10 -9.60
N ALA A 33 10.62 25.67 -9.24
CA ALA A 33 10.39 26.26 -7.92
C ALA A 33 10.54 25.21 -6.80
N VAL A 34 10.07 23.98 -7.03
CA VAL A 34 10.19 22.85 -6.08
C VAL A 34 11.66 22.44 -5.96
N TYR A 35 12.36 22.28 -7.08
CA TYR A 35 13.79 21.95 -7.07
C TYR A 35 14.62 23.01 -6.32
N GLN A 36 14.36 24.30 -6.55
CA GLN A 36 15.04 25.39 -5.85
C GLN A 36 14.76 25.39 -4.33
N GLN A 37 13.56 25.02 -3.93
CA GLN A 37 13.22 24.85 -2.53
C GLN A 37 13.96 23.66 -1.91
N MET A 38 14.02 22.50 -2.58
CA MET A 38 14.84 21.36 -2.15
C MET A 38 16.31 21.77 -1.96
N ARG A 39 16.84 22.57 -2.90
CA ARG A 39 18.22 23.13 -2.79
C ARG A 39 18.39 24.00 -1.54
N ALA A 40 17.43 24.85 -1.26
CA ALA A 40 17.45 25.72 -0.08
C ALA A 40 17.37 24.94 1.24
N GLU A 41 16.75 23.77 1.22
CA GLU A 41 16.62 22.87 2.37
C GLU A 41 17.77 21.88 2.52
N GLY A 42 18.73 21.84 1.59
CA GLY A 42 19.95 21.04 1.72
C GLY A 42 20.12 19.92 0.71
N PHE A 43 19.34 19.88 -0.38
CA PHE A 43 19.60 18.97 -1.49
C PHE A 43 20.84 19.42 -2.26
N GLU A 44 21.85 18.56 -2.42
CA GLU A 44 23.14 18.92 -2.98
C GLU A 44 23.32 18.53 -4.46
N LEU A 45 22.51 17.60 -4.98
CA LEU A 45 22.66 17.08 -6.34
C LEU A 45 21.96 17.97 -7.37
N SER A 46 22.36 17.83 -8.63
CA SER A 46 21.66 18.47 -9.77
C SER A 46 20.31 17.78 -10.05
N GLN A 47 19.40 18.49 -10.72
CA GLN A 47 18.04 17.97 -10.96
C GLN A 47 18.02 16.69 -11.83
N ASP A 48 18.92 16.56 -12.79
CA ASP A 48 19.06 15.38 -13.65
C ASP A 48 19.47 14.12 -12.85
N ARG A 49 20.11 14.29 -11.69
CA ARG A 49 20.40 13.19 -10.75
C ARG A 49 19.13 12.62 -10.07
N LEU A 50 18.01 13.31 -10.12
CA LEU A 50 16.73 12.74 -9.70
C LEU A 50 16.17 11.81 -10.77
N TYR A 51 16.20 12.26 -12.04
CA TYR A 51 15.66 11.53 -13.18
C TYR A 51 16.34 11.95 -14.48
N GLY A 52 16.67 10.99 -15.34
CA GLY A 52 17.20 11.20 -16.70
C GLY A 52 18.70 11.01 -16.85
N ALA A 53 19.52 11.23 -15.82
CA ALA A 53 20.93 10.89 -15.87
C ALA A 53 21.17 9.37 -15.76
N PRO A 54 22.28 8.84 -16.32
CA PRO A 54 22.61 7.42 -16.16
C PRO A 54 22.77 6.96 -14.72
N ASP A 55 23.13 7.86 -13.81
CA ASP A 55 23.32 7.64 -12.38
C ASP A 55 22.22 8.32 -11.54
N ALA A 56 21.05 8.55 -12.13
CA ALA A 56 19.89 9.11 -11.44
C ALA A 56 19.39 8.19 -10.32
N LEU A 57 18.91 8.80 -9.23
CA LEU A 57 18.38 8.10 -8.07
C LEU A 57 17.19 7.20 -8.43
N SER A 58 16.37 7.61 -9.41
CA SER A 58 15.23 6.82 -9.92
C SER A 58 15.63 5.46 -10.49
N ASN A 59 16.88 5.28 -10.93
CA ASN A 59 17.33 4.06 -11.60
C ASN A 59 17.48 2.85 -10.65
N TYR A 60 17.54 3.07 -9.36
CA TYR A 60 17.67 2.00 -8.36
C TYR A 60 16.53 1.95 -7.33
N VAL A 61 15.48 2.76 -7.54
CA VAL A 61 14.21 2.62 -6.81
C VAL A 61 13.25 1.77 -7.61
N VAL A 62 12.69 0.76 -6.98
CA VAL A 62 11.81 -0.23 -7.63
C VAL A 62 10.42 -0.21 -7.05
N ASN A 63 9.43 -0.51 -7.91
CA ASN A 63 8.13 -0.97 -7.47
C ASN A 63 8.29 -2.42 -7.00
N PHE A 64 7.96 -2.71 -5.77
CA PHE A 64 8.09 -4.01 -5.15
C PHE A 64 6.73 -4.71 -5.10
N GLY A 65 6.56 -5.74 -5.91
CA GLY A 65 5.36 -6.58 -5.96
C GLY A 65 4.07 -5.89 -6.43
N GLY A 66 4.12 -4.64 -6.88
CA GLY A 66 2.91 -3.87 -7.25
C GLY A 66 2.14 -3.28 -6.06
N TYR A 67 2.71 -3.29 -4.84
CA TYR A 67 2.05 -2.79 -3.62
C TYR A 67 2.98 -2.04 -2.66
N CYS A 68 4.29 -2.14 -2.82
CA CYS A 68 5.31 -1.48 -2.02
C CYS A 68 6.40 -0.86 -2.91
N SER A 69 7.37 -0.24 -2.27
CA SER A 69 8.59 0.27 -2.88
C SER A 69 9.80 -0.50 -2.36
N GLY A 70 10.92 -0.39 -3.07
CA GLY A 70 12.19 -0.94 -2.64
C GLY A 70 13.37 -0.17 -3.25
N VAL A 71 14.56 -0.46 -2.79
CA VAL A 71 15.79 0.16 -3.27
C VAL A 71 16.89 -0.87 -3.45
N VAL A 72 17.54 -0.83 -4.60
CA VAL A 72 18.73 -1.66 -4.89
C VAL A 72 19.94 -1.05 -4.16
N VAL A 73 20.63 -1.86 -3.36
CA VAL A 73 21.71 -1.40 -2.44
C VAL A 73 23.06 -2.07 -2.68
N SER A 74 23.18 -2.89 -3.74
CA SER A 74 24.42 -3.61 -4.01
C SER A 74 24.66 -3.85 -5.50
N PRO A 75 25.94 -4.12 -5.90
CA PRO A 75 26.28 -4.48 -7.27
C PRO A 75 25.74 -5.85 -7.72
N ASN A 76 25.19 -6.64 -6.81
CA ASN A 76 24.62 -7.97 -7.10
C ASN A 76 23.11 -8.02 -6.81
N GLY A 77 22.40 -6.92 -7.02
CA GLY A 77 20.95 -6.87 -7.04
C GLY A 77 20.24 -7.07 -5.69
N LEU A 78 20.90 -6.81 -4.54
CA LEU A 78 20.21 -6.78 -3.25
C LEU A 78 19.21 -5.62 -3.22
N VAL A 79 18.00 -5.92 -2.78
CA VAL A 79 16.90 -4.96 -2.61
C VAL A 79 16.54 -4.87 -1.14
N PHE A 80 16.54 -3.67 -0.60
CA PHE A 80 15.92 -3.38 0.69
C PHE A 80 14.47 -2.98 0.48
N THR A 81 13.59 -3.54 1.29
CA THR A 81 12.19 -3.15 1.45
C THR A 81 11.77 -3.36 2.90
N ASN A 82 10.52 -3.04 3.25
CA ASN A 82 10.07 -3.29 4.61
C ASN A 82 9.82 -4.78 4.90
N HIS A 83 9.85 -5.14 6.17
CA HIS A 83 9.45 -6.47 6.65
C HIS A 83 7.98 -6.74 6.31
N HIS A 84 7.10 -5.76 6.53
CA HIS A 84 5.69 -5.92 6.20
C HIS A 84 5.43 -5.99 4.69
N CYS A 85 6.29 -5.44 3.83
CA CYS A 85 6.22 -5.65 2.38
C CYS A 85 6.63 -7.07 1.97
N GLY A 86 7.59 -7.65 2.67
CA GLY A 86 8.01 -9.04 2.49
C GLY A 86 7.14 -10.05 3.22
N PHE A 87 6.13 -9.61 3.98
CA PHE A 87 5.42 -10.44 4.95
C PHE A 87 4.79 -11.69 4.32
N SER A 88 4.06 -11.53 3.23
CA SER A 88 3.42 -12.66 2.52
C SER A 88 4.47 -13.66 1.98
N ALA A 89 5.59 -13.16 1.43
CA ALA A 89 6.68 -14.00 0.95
C ALA A 89 7.35 -14.78 2.11
N ILE A 90 7.63 -14.11 3.25
CA ILE A 90 8.21 -14.75 4.44
C ILE A 90 7.23 -15.78 5.01
N ASN A 91 5.94 -15.45 5.08
CA ASN A 91 4.91 -16.34 5.59
C ASN A 91 4.71 -17.57 4.70
N ALA A 92 4.78 -17.42 3.38
CA ALA A 92 4.67 -18.54 2.42
C ALA A 92 5.80 -19.58 2.57
N HIS A 93 6.97 -19.14 3.02
CA HIS A 93 8.09 -20.04 3.33
C HIS A 93 8.07 -20.57 4.77
N SER A 94 7.14 -20.10 5.62
CA SER A 94 7.07 -20.52 7.03
C SER A 94 6.22 -21.76 7.18
N THR A 95 6.71 -22.72 7.98
CA THR A 95 6.00 -23.93 8.41
C THR A 95 6.10 -24.04 9.93
N VAL A 96 5.41 -25.02 10.51
CA VAL A 96 5.54 -25.29 11.96
C VAL A 96 6.96 -25.69 12.34
N GLU A 97 7.67 -26.41 11.45
CA GLU A 97 9.06 -26.86 11.66
C GLU A 97 10.09 -25.75 11.36
N HIS A 98 9.75 -24.82 10.46
CA HIS A 98 10.62 -23.75 9.98
C HIS A 98 9.84 -22.44 9.92
N ASP A 99 9.50 -21.88 11.06
CA ASP A 99 8.76 -20.61 11.13
C ASP A 99 9.72 -19.42 10.94
N TYR A 100 9.98 -19.04 9.68
CA TYR A 100 10.83 -17.91 9.34
C TYR A 100 10.22 -16.57 9.73
N MET A 101 8.89 -16.50 9.83
CA MET A 101 8.20 -15.31 10.34
C MET A 101 8.55 -15.09 11.83
N LEU A 102 8.45 -16.14 12.65
CA LEU A 102 8.72 -16.06 14.08
C LEU A 102 10.22 -15.94 14.38
N ASN A 103 11.06 -16.68 13.66
CA ASN A 103 12.47 -16.87 13.99
C ASN A 103 13.43 -16.00 13.18
N GLY A 104 12.96 -15.37 12.10
CA GLY A 104 13.82 -14.73 11.12
C GLY A 104 14.48 -15.71 10.15
N PHE A 105 15.15 -15.18 9.14
CA PHE A 105 15.83 -15.99 8.12
C PHE A 105 17.09 -15.29 7.61
N TYR A 106 18.13 -16.07 7.29
CA TYR A 106 19.30 -15.63 6.57
C TYR A 106 19.84 -16.75 5.66
N ALA A 107 19.88 -16.49 4.36
CA ALA A 107 20.52 -17.32 3.36
C ALA A 107 22.04 -17.08 3.36
N LYS A 108 22.82 -18.07 3.78
CA LYS A 108 24.29 -17.96 3.87
C LYS A 108 24.96 -18.03 2.50
N THR A 109 24.33 -18.67 1.53
CA THR A 109 24.79 -18.80 0.15
C THR A 109 23.70 -18.37 -0.84
N TYR A 110 24.02 -18.25 -2.11
CA TYR A 110 23.03 -17.92 -3.16
C TYR A 110 22.01 -19.05 -3.35
N GLU A 111 22.44 -20.31 -3.15
CA GLU A 111 21.58 -21.49 -3.29
C GLU A 111 20.53 -21.61 -2.19
N GLU A 112 20.77 -20.97 -1.03
CA GLU A 112 19.83 -20.94 0.09
C GLU A 112 18.80 -19.80 -0.05
N GLU A 113 18.98 -18.87 -1.00
CA GLU A 113 18.04 -17.76 -1.22
C GLU A 113 16.72 -18.31 -1.78
N LEU A 114 15.59 -17.97 -1.11
CA LEU A 114 14.29 -18.59 -1.35
C LEU A 114 13.51 -17.90 -2.48
N PRO A 115 13.18 -18.60 -3.58
CA PRO A 115 12.42 -18.00 -4.69
C PRO A 115 10.96 -17.76 -4.33
N ASN A 116 10.36 -16.73 -4.90
CA ASN A 116 8.96 -16.38 -4.70
C ASN A 116 8.23 -16.37 -6.05
N GLU A 117 7.19 -17.19 -6.20
CA GLU A 117 6.53 -17.43 -7.49
C GLU A 117 5.77 -16.18 -8.02
N ASP A 118 5.11 -15.45 -7.13
CA ASP A 118 4.24 -14.30 -7.50
C ASP A 118 4.88 -12.94 -7.22
N LEU A 119 6.16 -12.91 -6.81
CA LEU A 119 6.86 -11.68 -6.49
C LEU A 119 7.66 -11.17 -7.68
N PHE A 120 7.52 -9.89 -7.96
CA PHE A 120 8.31 -9.20 -8.98
C PHE A 120 8.81 -7.85 -8.47
N VAL A 121 9.78 -7.31 -9.16
CA VAL A 121 10.18 -5.89 -9.02
C VAL A 121 10.19 -5.21 -10.38
N SER A 122 9.68 -3.98 -10.44
CA SER A 122 9.63 -3.20 -11.69
C SER A 122 10.54 -1.99 -11.60
N PHE A 123 11.37 -1.81 -12.62
CA PHE A 123 12.15 -0.59 -12.84
C PHE A 123 11.42 0.32 -13.83
N MET A 124 11.16 1.56 -13.46
CA MET A 124 10.69 2.57 -14.40
C MET A 124 11.85 3.02 -15.29
N LYS A 125 11.72 2.84 -16.60
CA LYS A 125 12.74 3.19 -17.59
C LYS A 125 12.49 4.55 -18.24
N HIS A 126 11.23 4.89 -18.45
CA HIS A 126 10.86 6.14 -19.15
C HIS A 126 9.47 6.61 -18.74
N GLN A 127 9.25 7.92 -18.78
CA GLN A 127 7.96 8.57 -18.61
C GLN A 127 7.75 9.63 -19.68
N ALA A 128 6.54 9.73 -20.24
CA ALA A 128 6.19 10.70 -21.25
C ALA A 128 4.80 11.28 -21.03
N ASP A 129 4.62 12.57 -21.29
CA ASP A 129 3.31 13.22 -21.35
C ASP A 129 2.63 12.89 -22.68
N ILE A 130 1.51 12.20 -22.62
CA ILE A 130 0.70 11.81 -23.78
C ILE A 130 -0.68 12.47 -23.77
N THR A 131 -0.87 13.48 -22.92
CA THR A 131 -2.14 14.18 -22.72
C THR A 131 -2.78 14.65 -24.03
N PRO A 132 -2.08 15.32 -24.97
CA PRO A 132 -2.72 15.79 -26.21
C PRO A 132 -3.28 14.64 -27.05
N LYS A 133 -2.56 13.52 -27.14
CA LYS A 133 -2.98 12.32 -27.88
C LYS A 133 -4.21 11.69 -27.25
N VAL A 134 -4.19 11.50 -25.94
CA VAL A 134 -5.29 10.86 -25.21
C VAL A 134 -6.53 11.76 -25.20
N THR A 135 -6.39 13.06 -24.96
CA THR A 135 -7.51 14.00 -24.98
C THR A 135 -8.22 13.99 -26.34
N ALA A 136 -7.47 14.04 -27.44
CA ALA A 136 -8.04 13.97 -28.79
C ALA A 136 -8.76 12.64 -29.05
N MET A 137 -8.22 11.53 -28.55
CA MET A 137 -8.80 10.19 -28.72
C MET A 137 -10.08 9.99 -27.89
N LEU A 138 -10.13 10.53 -26.67
CA LEU A 138 -11.23 10.35 -25.74
C LEU A 138 -12.37 11.36 -25.89
N ASN A 139 -12.19 12.40 -26.73
CA ASN A 139 -13.20 13.40 -26.95
C ASN A 139 -14.51 12.77 -27.49
N ASP A 140 -15.64 13.21 -26.93
CA ASP A 140 -16.99 12.77 -27.31
C ASP A 140 -17.25 11.24 -27.21
N GLN A 141 -16.41 10.48 -26.49
CA GLN A 141 -16.58 9.05 -26.27
C GLN A 141 -17.42 8.74 -25.01
N THR A 142 -18.16 7.61 -25.04
CA THR A 142 -18.83 7.08 -23.83
C THR A 142 -17.80 6.59 -22.82
N TYR A 143 -18.22 6.39 -21.58
CA TYR A 143 -17.34 5.93 -20.50
C TYR A 143 -16.70 4.58 -20.83
N GLU A 144 -17.50 3.62 -21.29
CA GLU A 144 -17.03 2.27 -21.67
C GLU A 144 -16.02 2.35 -22.80
N ARG A 145 -16.33 3.18 -23.84
CA ARG A 145 -15.46 3.34 -24.98
C ARG A 145 -14.13 4.01 -24.62
N LYS A 146 -14.13 4.93 -23.64
CA LYS A 146 -12.89 5.52 -23.10
C LYS A 146 -11.96 4.47 -22.51
N GLY A 147 -12.50 3.53 -21.72
CA GLY A 147 -11.73 2.42 -21.16
C GLY A 147 -11.10 1.56 -22.26
N GLU A 148 -11.90 1.08 -23.22
CA GLU A 148 -11.41 0.27 -24.35
C GLU A 148 -10.32 0.97 -25.17
N LEU A 149 -10.46 2.28 -25.40
CA LEU A 149 -9.46 3.07 -26.14
C LEU A 149 -8.16 3.23 -25.37
N LEU A 150 -8.23 3.44 -24.06
CA LEU A 150 -7.03 3.51 -23.20
C LEU A 150 -6.29 2.17 -23.19
N ASP A 151 -7.00 1.05 -23.01
CA ASP A 151 -6.42 -0.29 -23.03
C ASP A 151 -5.78 -0.59 -24.41
N SER A 152 -6.47 -0.22 -25.51
CA SER A 152 -5.93 -0.38 -26.84
C SER A 152 -4.67 0.46 -27.08
N LEU A 153 -4.63 1.69 -26.54
CA LEU A 153 -3.46 2.55 -26.62
C LEU A 153 -2.28 1.99 -25.84
N GLU A 154 -2.53 1.52 -24.61
CA GLU A 154 -1.53 0.90 -23.73
C GLU A 154 -0.92 -0.33 -24.40
N ASN A 155 -1.76 -1.21 -24.95
CA ASN A 155 -1.31 -2.40 -25.70
C ASN A 155 -0.46 -2.02 -26.93
N ALA A 156 -0.91 -1.06 -27.75
CA ALA A 156 -0.16 -0.60 -28.92
C ALA A 156 1.19 0.03 -28.57
N MET A 157 1.25 0.78 -27.46
CA MET A 157 2.51 1.34 -26.95
C MET A 157 3.42 0.24 -26.41
N THR A 158 2.86 -0.75 -25.71
CA THR A 158 3.60 -1.93 -25.23
C THR A 158 4.19 -2.73 -26.40
N ASP A 159 3.43 -2.99 -27.46
CA ASP A 159 3.92 -3.67 -28.65
C ASP A 159 5.07 -2.90 -29.30
N SER A 160 4.99 -1.57 -29.33
CA SER A 160 6.03 -0.72 -29.89
C SER A 160 7.35 -0.80 -29.11
N VAL A 161 7.31 -0.82 -27.76
CA VAL A 161 8.53 -0.93 -26.95
C VAL A 161 9.06 -2.36 -26.94
N LYS A 162 8.19 -3.39 -26.99
CA LYS A 162 8.59 -4.80 -27.10
C LYS A 162 9.30 -5.11 -28.42
N ALA A 163 9.05 -4.37 -29.48
CA ALA A 163 9.79 -4.50 -30.74
C ALA A 163 11.26 -4.08 -30.60
N ILE A 164 11.59 -3.28 -29.59
CA ILE A 164 12.95 -2.82 -29.27
C ILE A 164 13.58 -3.73 -28.21
N ASP A 165 12.85 -3.96 -27.11
CA ASP A 165 13.23 -4.84 -26.01
C ASP A 165 11.98 -5.61 -25.54
N PRO A 166 11.92 -6.94 -25.73
CA PRO A 166 10.75 -7.76 -25.41
C PRO A 166 10.42 -7.82 -23.91
N THR A 167 11.31 -7.35 -23.05
CA THR A 167 11.13 -7.32 -21.59
C THR A 167 10.41 -6.06 -21.08
N LEU A 168 10.17 -5.08 -22.00
CA LEU A 168 9.51 -3.82 -21.65
C LEU A 168 7.99 -3.89 -21.82
N HIS A 169 7.29 -3.14 -20.99
CA HIS A 169 5.87 -2.85 -21.15
C HIS A 169 5.56 -1.40 -20.79
N VAL A 170 4.41 -0.92 -21.25
CA VAL A 170 3.94 0.44 -20.99
C VAL A 170 2.68 0.40 -20.14
N VAL A 171 2.57 1.33 -19.20
CA VAL A 171 1.36 1.58 -18.42
C VAL A 171 0.93 3.02 -18.63
N VAL A 172 -0.34 3.24 -18.99
CA VAL A 172 -0.94 4.57 -19.17
C VAL A 172 -1.78 4.92 -17.94
N LYS A 173 -1.48 6.05 -17.30
CA LYS A 173 -2.18 6.49 -16.08
C LYS A 173 -2.76 7.89 -16.22
N PRO A 174 -3.98 8.12 -15.69
CA PRO A 174 -4.52 9.46 -15.51
C PRO A 174 -3.83 10.17 -14.36
N PHE A 175 -3.68 11.49 -14.51
CA PHE A 175 -3.18 12.43 -13.51
C PHE A 175 -4.15 13.60 -13.41
N TYR A 176 -4.18 14.29 -12.26
CA TYR A 176 -5.07 15.43 -12.02
C TYR A 176 -6.53 15.11 -12.38
N GLU A 177 -7.06 14.04 -11.80
CA GLU A 177 -8.42 13.54 -12.05
C GLU A 177 -8.73 13.29 -13.55
N GLY A 178 -7.72 12.89 -14.33
CA GLY A 178 -7.84 12.65 -15.77
C GLY A 178 -7.78 13.92 -16.64
N ASN A 179 -7.27 15.03 -16.09
CA ASN A 179 -6.94 16.22 -16.90
C ASN A 179 -5.61 16.08 -17.63
N LYS A 180 -4.73 15.17 -17.14
CA LYS A 180 -3.47 14.79 -17.81
C LYS A 180 -3.33 13.29 -17.90
N TYR A 181 -2.50 12.81 -18.83
CA TYR A 181 -2.18 11.40 -19.03
C TYR A 181 -0.69 11.21 -19.29
N TYR A 182 -0.09 10.28 -18.56
CA TYR A 182 1.31 9.90 -18.76
C TYR A 182 1.42 8.43 -19.12
N ALA A 183 2.38 8.12 -19.98
CA ALA A 183 2.82 6.75 -20.26
C ALA A 183 4.15 6.49 -19.55
N MET A 184 4.21 5.41 -18.80
CA MET A 184 5.42 4.94 -18.12
C MET A 184 5.84 3.61 -18.73
N THR A 185 7.13 3.48 -19.07
CA THR A 185 7.72 2.23 -19.54
C THR A 185 8.42 1.55 -18.39
N TYR A 186 8.10 0.28 -18.16
CA TYR A 186 8.65 -0.56 -17.08
C TYR A 186 9.38 -1.78 -17.64
N GLN A 187 10.28 -2.30 -16.80
CA GLN A 187 10.93 -3.59 -16.97
C GLN A 187 10.78 -4.40 -15.68
N ASP A 188 10.16 -5.58 -15.78
CA ASP A 188 9.83 -6.42 -14.63
C ASP A 188 10.79 -7.60 -14.52
N PHE A 189 11.33 -7.79 -13.31
CA PHE A 189 12.09 -8.98 -12.94
C PHE A 189 11.23 -9.85 -12.04
N THR A 190 11.04 -11.12 -12.43
CA THR A 190 10.13 -12.06 -11.76
C THR A 190 10.87 -13.15 -10.96
N ASP A 191 12.20 -13.29 -11.06
CA ASP A 191 12.97 -14.12 -10.15
C ASP A 191 13.53 -13.24 -9.02
N VAL A 192 12.73 -13.11 -7.95
CA VAL A 192 13.04 -12.31 -6.75
C VAL A 192 13.06 -13.25 -5.55
N ARG A 193 14.21 -13.33 -4.86
CA ARG A 193 14.42 -14.31 -3.80
C ARG A 193 14.60 -13.65 -2.44
N LEU A 194 14.03 -14.25 -1.39
CA LEU A 194 14.23 -13.82 -0.01
C LEU A 194 15.65 -14.18 0.45
N VAL A 195 16.37 -13.20 0.98
CA VAL A 195 17.76 -13.32 1.42
C VAL A 195 17.89 -13.20 2.93
N PHE A 196 17.19 -12.23 3.52
CA PHE A 196 17.29 -11.95 4.95
C PHE A 196 16.02 -11.30 5.48
N THR A 197 15.62 -11.73 6.67
CA THR A 197 14.59 -11.04 7.46
C THR A 197 14.85 -11.23 8.95
N VAL A 198 14.62 -10.18 9.74
CA VAL A 198 14.61 -10.27 11.20
C VAL A 198 13.36 -11.03 11.67
N PRO A 199 13.36 -11.59 12.90
CA PRO A 199 12.14 -12.14 13.50
C PRO A 199 11.02 -11.10 13.54
N LYS A 200 9.76 -11.53 13.38
CA LYS A 200 8.57 -10.68 13.52
C LYS A 200 8.58 -9.84 14.78
N SER A 201 9.09 -10.38 15.90
CA SER A 201 9.23 -9.66 17.17
C SER A 201 10.12 -8.41 17.10
N MET A 202 10.91 -8.24 16.02
CA MET A 202 11.66 -7.03 15.71
C MET A 202 11.15 -6.34 14.45
N GLY A 203 10.85 -7.11 13.39
CA GLY A 203 10.34 -6.59 12.11
C GLY A 203 8.94 -5.98 12.21
N LYS A 204 8.18 -6.39 13.23
CA LYS A 204 6.87 -5.83 13.61
C LYS A 204 6.76 -5.63 15.14
N PHE A 205 7.83 -5.13 15.76
CA PHE A 205 7.82 -4.85 17.20
C PHE A 205 6.72 -3.85 17.56
N GLY A 206 5.94 -4.16 18.60
CA GLY A 206 4.77 -3.38 19.02
C GLY A 206 3.49 -3.72 18.24
N GLY A 207 3.56 -4.61 17.26
CA GLY A 207 2.40 -5.20 16.57
C GLY A 207 1.37 -4.17 16.11
N GLU A 208 0.09 -4.44 16.38
CA GLU A 208 -1.00 -3.51 16.10
C GLU A 208 -1.13 -2.41 17.17
N THR A 209 -0.59 -2.60 18.36
CA THR A 209 -0.57 -1.56 19.41
C THR A 209 0.16 -0.31 18.92
N ASP A 210 1.34 -0.48 18.34
CA ASP A 210 2.17 0.63 17.85
C ASP A 210 1.92 0.99 16.37
N ASN A 211 1.14 0.24 15.63
CA ASN A 211 0.84 0.52 14.23
C ASN A 211 0.24 1.92 14.07
N TRP A 212 0.75 2.75 13.15
CA TRP A 212 0.38 4.16 12.96
C TRP A 212 0.65 5.06 14.18
N MET A 213 1.52 4.64 15.11
CA MET A 213 1.81 5.40 16.32
C MET A 213 3.28 5.83 16.36
N TRP A 214 3.54 6.90 17.10
CA TRP A 214 4.87 7.32 17.51
C TRP A 214 4.90 7.47 19.04
N PRO A 215 5.98 7.06 19.74
CA PRO A 215 7.28 6.59 19.21
C PRO A 215 7.29 5.12 18.79
N ARG A 216 8.05 4.82 17.71
CA ARG A 216 8.26 3.48 17.14
C ARG A 216 9.67 2.98 17.35
N GLN A 217 9.81 1.64 17.49
CA GLN A 217 11.10 0.97 17.65
C GLN A 217 11.22 -0.26 16.72
N THR A 218 10.35 -0.35 15.76
CA THR A 218 10.23 -1.46 14.81
C THR A 218 11.41 -1.48 13.85
N CYS A 219 12.06 -2.63 13.68
CA CYS A 219 13.09 -2.83 12.64
C CYS A 219 12.44 -3.35 11.37
N ASP A 220 11.59 -2.53 10.75
CA ASP A 220 10.74 -2.91 9.63
C ASP A 220 11.52 -2.94 8.32
N TYR A 221 12.31 -4.01 8.12
CA TYR A 221 12.99 -4.27 6.86
C TYR A 221 13.14 -5.76 6.57
N SER A 222 13.26 -6.07 5.29
CA SER A 222 13.62 -7.36 4.73
C SER A 222 14.51 -7.15 3.50
N VAL A 223 15.28 -8.18 3.16
CA VAL A 223 16.24 -8.14 2.05
C VAL A 223 15.89 -9.22 1.05
N PHE A 224 15.73 -8.80 -0.19
CA PHE A 224 15.55 -9.67 -1.34
C PHE A 224 16.69 -9.51 -2.32
N ARG A 225 16.80 -10.42 -3.27
CA ARG A 225 17.73 -10.32 -4.40
C ARG A 225 17.01 -10.56 -5.71
N ILE A 226 17.32 -9.70 -6.67
CA ILE A 226 16.91 -9.86 -8.06
C ILE A 226 17.86 -10.85 -8.73
N TYR A 227 17.30 -11.79 -9.47
CA TYR A 227 18.03 -12.72 -10.33
C TYR A 227 17.72 -12.45 -11.80
N ALA A 228 18.68 -12.73 -12.65
CA ALA A 228 18.66 -12.43 -14.08
C ALA A 228 19.17 -13.58 -14.93
N ASP A 229 18.84 -13.57 -16.20
CA ASP A 229 19.43 -14.47 -17.20
C ASP A 229 20.96 -14.27 -17.26
N PRO A 230 21.77 -15.34 -17.17
CA PRO A 230 23.22 -15.24 -17.09
C PRO A 230 23.90 -14.70 -18.34
N LYS A 231 23.19 -14.66 -19.49
CA LYS A 231 23.77 -14.18 -20.76
C LYS A 231 23.43 -12.73 -21.03
N THR A 232 22.24 -12.32 -20.67
CA THR A 232 21.71 -11.00 -20.99
C THR A 232 21.74 -10.03 -19.80
N ASN A 233 21.86 -10.53 -18.57
CA ASN A 233 21.64 -9.81 -17.32
C ASN A 233 20.24 -9.13 -17.28
N GLY A 234 19.29 -9.67 -18.06
CA GLY A 234 17.91 -9.19 -18.19
C GLY A 234 16.92 -10.05 -17.42
N PRO A 235 15.64 -9.65 -17.41
CA PRO A 235 14.57 -10.40 -16.78
C PRO A 235 14.46 -11.84 -17.31
N ALA A 236 14.20 -12.77 -16.40
CA ALA A 236 13.94 -14.16 -16.71
C ALA A 236 12.93 -14.74 -15.72
N ALA A 237 12.16 -15.73 -16.14
CA ALA A 237 11.40 -16.57 -15.23
C ALA A 237 12.36 -17.32 -14.29
N TYR A 238 11.85 -17.75 -13.12
CA TYR A 238 12.67 -18.51 -12.18
C TYR A 238 13.39 -19.69 -12.86
N SER A 239 14.69 -19.75 -12.63
CA SER A 239 15.55 -20.89 -13.00
C SER A 239 16.68 -21.02 -11.98
N LYS A 240 17.11 -22.25 -11.74
CA LYS A 240 18.31 -22.52 -10.92
C LYS A 240 19.61 -21.99 -11.58
N ASP A 241 19.58 -21.77 -12.90
CA ASP A 241 20.72 -21.27 -13.66
C ASP A 241 20.79 -19.73 -13.68
N ASN A 242 19.76 -19.05 -13.19
CA ASN A 242 19.78 -17.60 -13.07
C ASN A 242 20.85 -17.16 -12.07
N VAL A 243 21.45 -16.00 -12.34
CA VAL A 243 22.50 -15.40 -11.52
C VAL A 243 22.00 -14.12 -10.88
N PRO A 244 22.64 -13.62 -9.80
CA PRO A 244 22.31 -12.31 -9.26
C PRO A 244 22.35 -11.23 -10.36
N TYR A 245 21.34 -10.36 -10.39
CA TYR A 245 21.28 -9.22 -11.30
C TYR A 245 22.41 -8.22 -10.99
N HIS A 246 23.11 -7.76 -12.02
CA HIS A 246 24.15 -6.76 -11.91
C HIS A 246 23.63 -5.40 -12.39
N PRO A 247 23.11 -4.53 -11.50
CA PRO A 247 22.69 -3.18 -11.85
C PRO A 247 23.88 -2.31 -12.21
N THR A 248 23.68 -1.33 -13.08
CA THR A 248 24.72 -0.33 -13.40
C THR A 248 24.94 0.65 -12.25
N GLN A 249 23.94 0.86 -11.40
CA GLN A 249 23.95 1.76 -10.26
C GLN A 249 23.13 1.18 -9.11
N TRP A 250 23.50 1.53 -7.88
CA TRP A 250 22.78 1.20 -6.64
C TRP A 250 22.92 2.31 -5.61
N ALA A 251 22.05 2.33 -4.61
CA ALA A 251 22.05 3.35 -3.58
C ALA A 251 23.27 3.20 -2.66
N PRO A 252 24.09 4.24 -2.49
CA PRO A 252 25.13 4.26 -1.46
C PRO A 252 24.47 4.33 -0.07
N VAL A 253 24.89 3.46 0.85
CA VAL A 253 24.34 3.38 2.22
C VAL A 253 25.23 4.16 3.18
N SER A 254 24.65 5.11 3.94
CA SER A 254 25.40 5.99 4.83
C SER A 254 25.21 5.64 6.31
N LEU A 255 26.32 5.50 7.03
CA LEU A 255 26.36 5.36 8.48
C LEU A 255 26.53 6.70 9.23
N GLN A 256 26.57 7.84 8.53
CA GLN A 256 26.87 9.16 9.12
C GLN A 256 25.74 9.69 10.03
N GLY A 257 24.51 9.16 9.87
CA GLY A 257 23.35 9.62 10.63
C GLY A 257 22.80 10.97 10.13
N TYR A 258 21.98 11.59 10.96
CA TYR A 258 21.21 12.81 10.65
C TYR A 258 20.96 13.63 11.91
N GLU A 259 20.57 14.89 11.73
CA GLU A 259 20.20 15.83 12.77
C GLU A 259 18.84 16.47 12.48
N PRO A 260 18.22 17.12 13.48
CA PRO A 260 17.05 17.96 13.21
C PRO A 260 17.37 19.01 12.15
N GLY A 261 16.51 19.13 11.14
CA GLY A 261 16.71 20.02 10.00
C GLY A 261 17.59 19.44 8.87
N SER A 262 18.16 18.23 9.02
CA SER A 262 18.81 17.54 7.90
C SER A 262 17.81 17.30 6.78
N PHE A 263 18.17 17.59 5.54
CA PHE A 263 17.37 17.27 4.37
C PHE A 263 17.08 15.77 4.27
N ALA A 264 15.84 15.45 3.97
CA ALA A 264 15.39 14.09 3.73
C ALA A 264 14.44 14.06 2.54
N MET A 265 14.61 13.11 1.63
CA MET A 265 13.63 12.87 0.56
C MET A 265 13.33 11.40 0.40
N THR A 266 12.12 11.12 -0.04
CA THR A 266 11.63 9.77 -0.30
C THR A 266 11.29 9.66 -1.77
N ILE A 267 11.81 8.64 -2.45
CA ILE A 267 11.42 8.29 -3.81
C ILE A 267 10.78 6.91 -3.76
N GLY A 268 9.55 6.78 -4.27
CA GLY A 268 8.84 5.52 -4.21
C GLY A 268 7.56 5.51 -5.04
N TYR A 269 6.71 4.53 -4.77
CA TYR A 269 5.48 4.28 -5.51
C TYR A 269 4.26 4.44 -4.59
N PRO A 270 3.89 5.69 -4.21
CA PRO A 270 2.69 5.93 -3.41
C PRO A 270 1.45 5.43 -4.15
N GLY A 271 0.60 4.70 -3.43
CA GLY A 271 -0.51 3.96 -4.01
C GLY A 271 -1.63 4.85 -4.50
N SER A 272 -2.31 5.55 -3.58
CA SER A 272 -3.48 6.36 -3.91
C SER A 272 -3.69 7.46 -2.88
N THR A 273 -3.92 8.67 -3.37
CA THR A 273 -4.43 9.81 -2.60
C THR A 273 -5.67 10.38 -3.26
N ASN A 274 -6.40 11.23 -2.56
CA ASN A 274 -7.60 11.91 -3.05
C ASN A 274 -7.61 13.37 -2.57
N ARG A 275 -6.52 14.12 -2.87
CA ARG A 275 -6.32 15.51 -2.45
C ARG A 275 -7.29 16.49 -3.12
N TYR A 276 -7.81 16.11 -4.29
CA TYR A 276 -8.80 16.88 -5.04
C TYR A 276 -10.24 16.50 -4.71
N LEU A 277 -10.47 15.51 -3.84
CA LEU A 277 -11.79 15.07 -3.41
C LEU A 277 -12.62 16.23 -2.83
N SER A 278 -13.90 16.32 -3.20
CA SER A 278 -14.83 17.32 -2.65
C SER A 278 -15.19 17.05 -1.19
N SER A 279 -15.77 18.04 -0.53
CA SER A 279 -16.31 17.90 0.83
C SER A 279 -17.34 16.76 0.93
N TYR A 280 -18.13 16.54 -0.11
CA TYR A 280 -19.10 15.44 -0.20
C TYR A 280 -18.41 14.08 -0.26
N GLY A 281 -17.32 13.95 -1.02
CA GLY A 281 -16.55 12.71 -1.10
C GLY A 281 -15.80 12.39 0.20
N ILE A 282 -15.33 13.40 0.92
CA ILE A 282 -14.74 13.23 2.25
C ILE A 282 -15.81 12.73 3.24
N GLN A 283 -17.01 13.29 3.18
CA GLN A 283 -18.13 12.83 4.00
C GLN A 283 -18.50 11.37 3.69
N GLU A 284 -18.63 11.00 2.41
CA GLU A 284 -18.87 9.60 1.99
C GLU A 284 -17.77 8.65 2.52
N ARG A 285 -16.50 9.05 2.40
CA ARG A 285 -15.36 8.27 2.91
C ARG A 285 -15.48 8.03 4.42
N ARG A 286 -15.77 9.09 5.21
CA ARG A 286 -15.89 9.02 6.66
C ARG A 286 -17.11 8.20 7.10
N ASP A 287 -18.29 8.56 6.58
CA ASP A 287 -19.58 8.11 7.09
C ASP A 287 -20.02 6.74 6.53
N ILE A 288 -19.53 6.37 5.34
CA ILE A 288 -19.89 5.12 4.68
C ILE A 288 -18.66 4.20 4.59
N GLY A 289 -17.65 4.58 3.83
CA GLY A 289 -16.52 3.70 3.52
C GLY A 289 -15.76 3.24 4.76
N ASN A 290 -15.31 4.18 5.60
CA ASN A 290 -14.59 3.87 6.82
C ASN A 290 -15.49 3.20 7.87
N ALA A 291 -16.74 3.65 8.03
CA ALA A 291 -17.69 3.08 8.99
C ALA A 291 -17.95 1.59 8.71
N ILE A 292 -18.21 1.22 7.45
CA ILE A 292 -18.40 -0.17 7.04
C ILE A 292 -17.16 -1.02 7.32
N ARG A 293 -15.98 -0.48 6.99
CA ARG A 293 -14.71 -1.17 7.18
C ARG A 293 -14.43 -1.41 8.66
N ILE A 294 -14.66 -0.41 9.50
CA ILE A 294 -14.50 -0.51 10.95
C ILE A 294 -15.41 -1.62 11.50
N GLN A 295 -16.70 -1.58 11.18
CA GLN A 295 -17.67 -2.54 11.69
C GLN A 295 -17.37 -3.97 11.21
N SER A 296 -17.20 -4.17 9.91
CA SER A 296 -17.01 -5.49 9.31
C SER A 296 -15.69 -6.14 9.74
N ARG A 297 -14.61 -5.35 9.82
CA ARG A 297 -13.30 -5.87 10.19
C ARG A 297 -13.17 -6.13 11.68
N ALA A 298 -13.88 -5.41 12.55
CA ALA A 298 -13.97 -5.76 13.96
C ALA A 298 -14.48 -7.20 14.17
N ILE A 299 -15.52 -7.61 13.40
CA ILE A 299 -16.06 -8.96 13.43
C ILE A 299 -15.00 -9.98 12.96
N LYS A 300 -14.40 -9.74 11.78
CA LYS A 300 -13.37 -10.63 11.21
C LYS A 300 -12.19 -10.84 12.15
N LEU A 301 -11.65 -9.74 12.68
CA LEU A 301 -10.50 -9.76 13.59
C LEU A 301 -10.79 -10.52 14.87
N GLY A 302 -11.98 -10.36 15.46
CA GLY A 302 -12.38 -11.10 16.64
C GLY A 302 -12.40 -12.62 16.42
N ILE A 303 -12.95 -13.07 15.28
CA ILE A 303 -13.02 -14.49 14.91
C ILE A 303 -11.61 -15.04 14.60
N MET A 304 -10.83 -14.36 13.77
CA MET A 304 -9.47 -14.79 13.43
C MET A 304 -8.59 -14.90 14.67
N LYS A 305 -8.56 -13.87 15.52
CA LYS A 305 -7.77 -13.86 16.76
C LYS A 305 -8.12 -15.03 17.67
N LYS A 306 -9.42 -15.33 17.84
CA LYS A 306 -9.90 -16.46 18.63
C LYS A 306 -9.34 -17.79 18.12
N HIS A 307 -9.42 -18.07 16.83
CA HIS A 307 -8.96 -19.33 16.24
C HIS A 307 -7.43 -19.44 16.16
N MET A 308 -6.75 -18.35 15.86
CA MET A 308 -5.28 -18.29 15.84
C MET A 308 -4.66 -18.59 17.22
N ALA A 309 -5.31 -18.15 18.30
CA ALA A 309 -4.87 -18.46 19.66
C ALA A 309 -5.00 -19.94 20.04
N MET A 310 -5.81 -20.73 19.33
CA MET A 310 -6.02 -22.17 19.60
C MET A 310 -5.00 -23.08 18.91
N SER A 311 -4.33 -22.64 17.85
CA SER A 311 -3.51 -23.48 17.01
C SER A 311 -2.44 -22.68 16.29
N GLU A 312 -1.18 -23.09 16.45
CA GLU A 312 -0.04 -22.50 15.73
C GLU A 312 -0.20 -22.64 14.20
N LYS A 313 -0.66 -23.79 13.73
CA LYS A 313 -0.98 -23.97 12.31
C LYS A 313 -2.00 -22.95 11.83
N THR A 314 -3.08 -22.72 12.59
CA THR A 314 -4.10 -21.71 12.23
C THR A 314 -3.54 -20.29 12.30
N ARG A 315 -2.63 -20.01 13.22
CA ARG A 315 -1.92 -18.74 13.28
C ARG A 315 -1.15 -18.49 11.97
N ILE A 316 -0.33 -19.43 11.53
CA ILE A 316 0.44 -19.32 10.28
C ILE A 316 -0.51 -19.13 9.07
N GLN A 317 -1.58 -19.93 8.99
CA GLN A 317 -2.56 -19.87 7.90
C GLN A 317 -3.24 -18.49 7.74
N TYR A 318 -3.49 -17.78 8.85
CA TYR A 318 -4.29 -16.55 8.86
C TYR A 318 -3.53 -15.29 9.28
N GLU A 319 -2.25 -15.37 9.58
CA GLU A 319 -1.42 -14.25 10.04
C GLU A 319 -1.46 -13.08 9.06
N ASP A 320 -1.24 -13.34 7.77
CA ASP A 320 -1.24 -12.32 6.72
C ASP A 320 -2.62 -11.64 6.59
N SER A 321 -3.69 -12.45 6.52
CA SER A 321 -5.06 -11.93 6.45
C SER A 321 -5.45 -11.11 7.69
N TYR A 322 -5.02 -11.55 8.88
CA TYR A 322 -5.25 -10.84 10.13
C TYR A 322 -4.56 -9.48 10.14
N VAL A 323 -3.27 -9.45 9.80
CA VAL A 323 -2.46 -8.23 9.76
C VAL A 323 -3.03 -7.24 8.74
N GLY A 324 -3.37 -7.69 7.53
CA GLY A 324 -3.99 -6.85 6.52
C GLY A 324 -5.35 -6.27 6.96
N ALA A 325 -6.20 -7.09 7.60
CA ALA A 325 -7.48 -6.62 8.13
C ALA A 325 -7.31 -5.59 9.25
N ALA A 326 -6.39 -5.85 10.20
CA ALA A 326 -6.12 -4.99 11.35
C ALA A 326 -5.55 -3.62 10.93
N ASN A 327 -4.62 -3.61 9.96
CA ASN A 327 -4.03 -2.38 9.46
C ASN A 327 -5.09 -1.40 8.94
N TYR A 328 -5.96 -1.85 8.04
CA TYR A 328 -7.03 -1.01 7.49
C TYR A 328 -8.15 -0.69 8.49
N TYR A 329 -8.40 -1.57 9.47
CA TYR A 329 -9.32 -1.31 10.58
C TYR A 329 -8.85 -0.08 11.37
N LYS A 330 -7.59 -0.11 11.83
CA LYS A 330 -6.99 0.98 12.61
C LYS A 330 -6.82 2.25 11.79
N ASN A 331 -6.41 2.14 10.53
CA ASN A 331 -6.32 3.26 9.59
C ASN A 331 -7.66 3.98 9.43
N SER A 332 -8.77 3.24 9.26
CA SER A 332 -10.10 3.85 9.10
C SER A 332 -10.57 4.59 10.36
N ILE A 333 -10.25 4.07 11.54
CA ILE A 333 -10.53 4.75 12.82
C ILE A 333 -9.75 6.07 12.91
N GLY A 334 -8.44 6.01 12.67
CA GLY A 334 -7.58 7.18 12.76
C GLY A 334 -7.87 8.20 11.67
N MET A 335 -8.19 7.78 10.45
CA MET A 335 -8.61 8.70 9.38
C MET A 335 -9.86 9.49 9.80
N ASN A 336 -10.89 8.81 10.34
CA ASN A 336 -12.09 9.48 10.83
C ASN A 336 -11.77 10.47 11.96
N HIS A 337 -10.91 10.05 12.90
CA HIS A 337 -10.45 10.93 13.97
C HIS A 337 -9.75 12.18 13.42
N CYS A 338 -8.83 12.05 12.47
CA CYS A 338 -8.15 13.19 11.85
C CYS A 338 -9.11 14.09 11.08
N ILE A 339 -10.03 13.53 10.26
CA ILE A 339 -11.03 14.31 9.52
C ILE A 339 -11.85 15.19 10.49
N ASP A 340 -12.28 14.62 11.63
CA ASP A 340 -13.11 15.35 12.60
C ASP A 340 -12.29 16.34 13.42
N SER A 341 -11.08 16.00 13.86
CA SER A 341 -10.24 16.83 14.74
C SER A 341 -9.79 18.13 14.09
N ILE A 342 -9.50 18.11 12.78
CA ILE A 342 -9.11 19.31 12.01
C ILE A 342 -10.28 20.00 11.33
N GLY A 343 -11.51 19.47 11.44
CA GLY A 343 -12.69 20.04 10.78
C GLY A 343 -12.63 20.00 9.24
N LEU A 344 -11.97 18.99 8.67
CA LEU A 344 -11.58 18.92 7.27
C LEU A 344 -12.74 19.13 6.29
N ILE A 345 -13.92 18.55 6.57
CA ILE A 345 -15.10 18.71 5.70
C ILE A 345 -15.52 20.19 5.60
N SER A 346 -15.51 20.92 6.72
CA SER A 346 -15.89 22.34 6.74
C SER A 346 -14.88 23.21 6.01
N ASP A 347 -13.60 22.90 6.15
CA ASP A 347 -12.50 23.62 5.50
C ASP A 347 -12.55 23.41 3.99
N LYS A 348 -12.76 22.17 3.56
CA LYS A 348 -12.91 21.83 2.14
C LYS A 348 -14.13 22.51 1.52
N ALA A 349 -15.29 22.48 2.21
CA ALA A 349 -16.49 23.19 1.77
C ALA A 349 -16.29 24.72 1.71
N SER A 350 -15.45 25.28 2.58
CA SER A 350 -15.09 26.69 2.54
C SER A 350 -14.20 27.03 1.34
N PHE A 351 -13.28 26.13 1.01
CA PHE A 351 -12.44 26.25 -0.18
C PHE A 351 -13.27 26.11 -1.48
N GLU A 352 -14.21 25.20 -1.54
CA GLU A 352 -15.15 25.03 -2.67
C GLU A 352 -15.98 26.30 -2.91
N ARG A 353 -16.44 26.97 -1.84
CA ARG A 353 -17.11 28.28 -1.99
C ARG A 353 -16.20 29.35 -2.59
N LYS A 354 -14.89 29.33 -2.32
CA LYS A 354 -13.94 30.26 -2.97
C LYS A 354 -13.81 29.95 -4.46
N ILE A 355 -13.73 28.66 -4.84
CA ILE A 355 -13.73 28.24 -6.25
C ILE A 355 -15.03 28.68 -6.94
N GLN A 356 -16.18 28.49 -6.30
CA GLN A 356 -17.48 28.93 -6.85
C GLN A 356 -17.53 30.42 -7.09
N GLN A 357 -17.04 31.25 -6.14
CA GLN A 357 -16.95 32.70 -6.29
C GLN A 357 -15.98 33.10 -7.42
N TRP A 358 -14.83 32.42 -7.53
CA TRP A 358 -13.86 32.66 -8.58
C TRP A 358 -14.44 32.34 -9.98
N LEU A 359 -15.14 31.20 -10.13
CA LEU A 359 -15.85 30.87 -11.36
C LEU A 359 -16.93 31.92 -11.70
N ALA A 360 -17.75 32.33 -10.72
CA ALA A 360 -18.80 33.33 -10.91
C ALA A 360 -18.26 34.72 -11.30
N SER A 361 -17.01 35.02 -10.93
CA SER A 361 -16.38 36.32 -11.32
C SER A 361 -15.96 36.36 -12.79
N GLY A 362 -16.05 35.25 -13.55
CA GLY A 362 -15.58 35.13 -14.92
C GLY A 362 -14.05 35.12 -15.06
N ALA A 363 -13.33 34.83 -13.97
CA ALA A 363 -11.86 34.77 -13.99
C ALA A 363 -11.33 33.57 -14.81
N SER A 364 -12.08 32.45 -14.84
CA SER A 364 -11.79 31.36 -15.75
C SER A 364 -12.23 31.72 -17.19
N LYS A 365 -11.31 31.54 -18.12
CA LYS A 365 -11.59 31.70 -19.57
C LYS A 365 -11.95 30.37 -20.24
N ASP A 366 -11.86 29.27 -19.52
CA ASP A 366 -12.15 27.94 -20.03
C ASP A 366 -13.58 27.52 -19.62
N PRO A 367 -14.51 27.40 -20.59
CA PRO A 367 -15.89 27.01 -20.30
C PRO A 367 -16.02 25.57 -19.79
N TYR A 368 -15.01 24.70 -19.98
CA TYR A 368 -15.01 23.33 -19.49
C TYR A 368 -14.74 23.20 -18.01
N VAL A 369 -14.26 24.25 -17.35
CA VAL A 369 -13.93 24.29 -15.92
C VAL A 369 -15.15 24.59 -15.03
N ASN A 370 -16.31 24.83 -15.60
CA ASN A 370 -17.52 25.14 -14.84
C ASN A 370 -18.02 23.92 -14.04
N VAL A 371 -17.91 23.99 -12.71
CA VAL A 371 -18.35 22.96 -11.77
C VAL A 371 -19.83 23.18 -11.43
N ASP A 372 -20.65 22.16 -11.60
CA ASP A 372 -22.03 22.14 -11.09
C ASP A 372 -22.06 21.52 -9.69
N PHE A 373 -21.94 22.35 -8.67
CA PHE A 373 -21.91 21.92 -7.26
C PHE A 373 -23.25 21.32 -6.80
N ASP A 374 -24.39 21.74 -7.37
CA ASP A 374 -25.69 21.17 -7.02
C ASP A 374 -25.85 19.78 -7.62
N ALA A 375 -25.43 19.59 -8.87
CA ALA A 375 -25.36 18.26 -9.48
C ALA A 375 -24.41 17.32 -8.74
N LEU A 376 -23.23 17.81 -8.32
CA LEU A 376 -22.26 17.04 -7.52
C LEU A 376 -22.86 16.59 -6.19
N LYS A 377 -23.47 17.53 -5.44
CA LYS A 377 -24.17 17.25 -4.18
C LYS A 377 -25.25 16.18 -4.35
N LYS A 378 -26.09 16.37 -5.38
CA LYS A 378 -27.18 15.44 -5.68
C LYS A 378 -26.64 14.05 -6.02
N ALA A 379 -25.62 13.95 -6.86
CA ALA A 379 -25.02 12.67 -7.26
C ALA A 379 -24.46 11.90 -6.06
N TYR A 380 -23.79 12.57 -5.11
CA TYR A 380 -23.34 11.93 -3.87
C TYR A 380 -24.51 11.45 -2.99
N ALA A 381 -25.56 12.28 -2.87
CA ALA A 381 -26.73 11.89 -2.10
C ALA A 381 -27.45 10.66 -2.69
N ASP A 382 -27.62 10.62 -4.02
CA ASP A 382 -28.23 9.51 -4.74
C ASP A 382 -27.33 8.24 -4.69
N CYS A 383 -25.99 8.42 -4.61
CA CYS A 383 -25.00 7.34 -4.58
C CYS A 383 -24.86 6.66 -3.21
N ALA A 384 -25.30 7.29 -2.13
CA ALA A 384 -25.04 6.84 -0.75
C ALA A 384 -25.55 5.41 -0.49
N GLU A 385 -26.76 5.06 -0.91
CA GLU A 385 -27.31 3.72 -0.68
C GLU A 385 -26.64 2.64 -1.53
N PRO A 386 -26.40 2.80 -2.85
CA PRO A 386 -25.58 1.86 -3.62
C PRO A 386 -24.17 1.67 -3.08
N VAL A 387 -23.46 2.75 -2.70
CA VAL A 387 -22.11 2.69 -2.12
C VAL A 387 -22.10 1.92 -0.80
N HIS A 388 -23.10 2.16 0.06
CA HIS A 388 -23.26 1.42 1.30
C HIS A 388 -23.44 -0.09 1.04
N ALA A 389 -24.32 -0.47 0.11
CA ALA A 389 -24.56 -1.87 -0.23
C ALA A 389 -23.33 -2.55 -0.85
N LEU A 390 -22.61 -1.86 -1.76
CA LEU A 390 -21.35 -2.36 -2.35
C LEU A 390 -20.27 -2.54 -1.30
N GLY A 391 -20.13 -1.60 -0.37
CA GLY A 391 -19.14 -1.69 0.70
C GLY A 391 -19.35 -2.93 1.57
N TYR A 392 -20.60 -3.20 1.98
CA TYR A 392 -20.90 -4.42 2.72
C TYR A 392 -20.77 -5.69 1.87
N ALA A 393 -21.11 -5.66 0.58
CA ALA A 393 -20.89 -6.79 -0.31
C ALA A 393 -19.41 -7.16 -0.42
N GLN A 394 -18.53 -6.15 -0.60
CA GLN A 394 -17.08 -6.33 -0.65
C GLN A 394 -16.54 -6.93 0.66
N GLU A 395 -16.96 -6.42 1.81
CA GLU A 395 -16.47 -6.91 3.11
C GLU A 395 -17.07 -8.25 3.51
N SER A 396 -18.24 -8.65 2.99
CA SER A 396 -18.97 -9.84 3.45
C SER A 396 -18.87 -11.06 2.53
N PHE A 397 -18.67 -10.87 1.23
CA PHE A 397 -18.76 -11.96 0.27
C PHE A 397 -17.45 -12.28 -0.45
N PHE A 398 -16.60 -11.26 -0.69
CA PHE A 398 -15.41 -11.44 -1.52
C PHE A 398 -14.16 -11.57 -0.65
N GLY A 399 -13.38 -12.66 -0.87
CA GLY A 399 -12.14 -12.92 -0.14
C GLY A 399 -12.33 -13.28 1.34
N VAL A 400 -13.54 -13.63 1.77
CA VAL A 400 -13.86 -13.94 3.19
C VAL A 400 -13.84 -15.44 3.47
N SER A 401 -14.30 -16.24 2.51
CA SER A 401 -14.55 -17.67 2.68
C SER A 401 -13.96 -18.48 1.53
N GLU A 402 -13.21 -19.52 1.87
CA GLU A 402 -12.67 -20.46 0.87
C GLU A 402 -13.80 -21.15 0.10
N LEU A 403 -14.89 -21.48 0.76
CA LEU A 403 -16.06 -22.08 0.10
C LEU A 403 -16.64 -21.15 -0.98
N PHE A 404 -16.81 -19.87 -0.69
CA PHE A 404 -17.32 -18.90 -1.66
C PHE A 404 -16.29 -18.56 -2.74
N ASN A 405 -15.00 -18.52 -2.41
CA ASN A 405 -13.94 -18.34 -3.40
C ASN A 405 -13.95 -19.48 -4.43
N ARG A 406 -14.09 -20.73 -3.99
CA ARG A 406 -14.26 -21.87 -4.89
C ARG A 406 -15.56 -21.82 -5.69
N GLY A 407 -16.65 -21.39 -5.07
CA GLY A 407 -17.92 -21.16 -5.75
C GLY A 407 -17.81 -20.15 -6.87
N LEU A 408 -17.12 -19.03 -6.62
CA LEU A 408 -16.84 -17.98 -7.62
C LEU A 408 -15.97 -18.50 -8.77
N ARG A 409 -14.87 -19.19 -8.45
CA ARG A 409 -13.95 -19.75 -9.46
C ARG A 409 -14.68 -20.75 -10.37
N LEU A 410 -15.52 -21.61 -9.80
CA LEU A 410 -16.27 -22.60 -10.56
C LEU A 410 -17.40 -21.96 -11.39
N TRP A 411 -18.07 -20.92 -10.85
CA TRP A 411 -19.10 -20.19 -11.58
C TRP A 411 -18.52 -19.42 -12.78
N THR A 412 -17.36 -18.78 -12.62
CA THR A 412 -16.69 -18.01 -13.68
C THR A 412 -15.81 -18.86 -14.57
N MET A 413 -15.41 -20.03 -14.15
CA MET A 413 -14.34 -20.88 -14.73
C MET A 413 -12.99 -20.16 -14.83
N ARG A 414 -12.85 -18.98 -14.22
CA ARG A 414 -11.66 -18.15 -14.29
C ARG A 414 -10.50 -18.80 -13.51
N GLY A 415 -9.35 -18.93 -14.16
CA GLY A 415 -8.14 -19.52 -13.57
C GLY A 415 -8.26 -21.00 -13.29
N MET A 416 -9.20 -21.72 -13.95
CA MET A 416 -9.33 -23.18 -13.84
C MET A 416 -8.82 -23.85 -15.10
N GLU A 417 -7.85 -24.77 -14.94
CA GLU A 417 -7.33 -25.59 -16.03
C GLU A 417 -8.31 -26.72 -16.34
N VAL A 418 -8.68 -26.87 -17.62
CA VAL A 418 -9.48 -28.01 -18.07
C VAL A 418 -8.54 -29.17 -18.37
N LYS A 419 -8.64 -30.23 -17.56
CA LYS A 419 -7.86 -31.47 -17.66
C LYS A 419 -8.65 -32.57 -18.41
N GLY A 420 -8.01 -33.64 -18.83
CA GLY A 420 -8.68 -34.81 -19.46
C GLY A 420 -8.55 -34.87 -20.98
N GLY A 421 -7.68 -34.03 -21.59
CA GLY A 421 -7.39 -34.04 -23.02
C GLY A 421 -8.55 -33.55 -23.89
N ASN A 422 -8.57 -33.95 -25.17
CA ASN A 422 -9.50 -33.46 -26.17
C ASN A 422 -10.89 -34.15 -26.19
N ASP A 423 -11.11 -35.19 -25.37
CA ASP A 423 -12.42 -35.85 -25.30
C ASP A 423 -13.35 -35.13 -24.31
N PRO A 424 -14.42 -34.45 -24.80
CA PRO A 424 -15.33 -33.70 -23.93
C PRO A 424 -15.96 -34.54 -22.80
N LYS A 425 -16.05 -35.85 -22.99
CA LYS A 425 -16.61 -36.76 -21.98
C LYS A 425 -15.64 -37.03 -20.82
N LYS A 426 -14.35 -36.74 -21.02
CA LYS A 426 -13.30 -36.92 -20.03
C LYS A 426 -12.80 -35.62 -19.42
N GLN A 427 -13.20 -34.49 -20.00
CA GLN A 427 -12.77 -33.18 -19.50
C GLN A 427 -13.37 -32.87 -18.13
N TYR A 428 -12.52 -32.39 -17.23
CA TYR A 428 -12.89 -31.97 -15.88
C TYR A 428 -12.03 -30.82 -15.40
N VAL A 429 -12.54 -30.12 -14.39
CA VAL A 429 -11.78 -29.20 -13.56
C VAL A 429 -11.73 -29.75 -12.13
N GLU A 430 -10.69 -29.38 -11.39
CA GLU A 430 -10.55 -29.71 -9.97
C GLU A 430 -9.86 -28.56 -9.25
N PHE A 431 -10.12 -28.45 -7.94
CA PHE A 431 -9.35 -27.55 -7.09
C PHE A 431 -8.09 -28.26 -6.63
N GLU A 432 -6.99 -27.53 -6.57
CA GLU A 432 -5.78 -27.98 -5.92
C GLU A 432 -6.04 -28.26 -4.44
N ASP A 433 -5.29 -29.17 -3.87
CA ASP A 433 -5.37 -29.47 -2.45
C ASP A 433 -4.61 -28.43 -1.65
N ASN A 434 -5.34 -27.38 -1.25
CA ASN A 434 -4.85 -26.35 -0.35
C ASN A 434 -5.41 -26.51 1.08
N SER A 435 -5.73 -27.73 1.50
CA SER A 435 -6.30 -27.98 2.83
C SER A 435 -5.37 -27.60 3.99
N ASP A 436 -4.08 -27.41 3.70
CA ASP A 436 -3.10 -26.93 4.66
C ASP A 436 -3.02 -25.41 4.76
N GLU A 437 -3.69 -24.67 3.87
CA GLU A 437 -3.64 -23.21 3.81
C GLU A 437 -4.79 -22.52 4.58
N TRP A 438 -5.82 -23.24 5.01
CA TRP A 438 -7.00 -22.68 5.66
C TRP A 438 -7.60 -23.61 6.72
N ASN A 439 -8.45 -23.03 7.60
CA ASN A 439 -9.08 -23.74 8.71
C ASN A 439 -10.63 -23.78 8.52
N LEU A 440 -11.20 -24.97 8.42
CA LEU A 440 -12.64 -25.17 8.15
C LEU A 440 -13.54 -24.55 9.21
N ALA A 441 -13.19 -24.63 10.49
CA ALA A 441 -14.00 -24.12 11.59
C ALA A 441 -14.00 -22.58 11.58
N LEU A 442 -12.85 -21.97 11.35
CA LEU A 442 -12.68 -20.52 11.22
C LEU A 442 -13.45 -20.03 9.98
N ASP A 443 -13.24 -20.64 8.81
CA ASP A 443 -13.89 -20.28 7.55
C ASP A 443 -15.43 -20.29 7.68
N LYS A 444 -15.97 -21.33 8.31
CA LYS A 444 -17.41 -21.46 8.56
C LYS A 444 -17.93 -20.39 9.52
N GLU A 445 -17.21 -20.07 10.60
CA GLU A 445 -17.59 -19.03 11.55
C GLU A 445 -17.55 -17.64 10.91
N LEU A 446 -16.51 -17.34 10.12
CA LEU A 446 -16.42 -16.10 9.33
C LEU A 446 -17.59 -15.98 8.35
N THR A 447 -17.85 -17.03 7.56
CA THR A 447 -18.96 -17.06 6.60
C THR A 447 -20.29 -16.76 7.29
N THR A 448 -20.56 -17.42 8.41
CA THR A 448 -21.78 -17.22 9.19
C THR A 448 -21.94 -15.77 9.65
N ALA A 449 -20.88 -15.21 10.25
CA ALA A 449 -20.90 -13.86 10.80
C ALA A 449 -21.05 -12.80 9.71
N MET A 450 -20.35 -12.97 8.59
CA MET A 450 -20.37 -11.97 7.53
C MET A 450 -21.65 -12.00 6.69
N LEU A 451 -22.25 -13.18 6.45
CA LEU A 451 -23.58 -13.28 5.86
C LEU A 451 -24.65 -12.59 6.73
N LYS A 452 -24.58 -12.81 8.05
CA LYS A 452 -25.47 -12.17 9.01
C LYS A 452 -25.27 -10.66 9.04
N ASN A 453 -24.02 -10.19 9.05
CA ASN A 453 -23.68 -8.76 9.02
C ASN A 453 -24.30 -8.09 7.79
N TYR A 454 -24.14 -8.66 6.59
CA TYR A 454 -24.75 -8.13 5.37
C TYR A 454 -26.28 -8.07 5.46
N TYR A 455 -26.90 -9.15 5.94
CA TYR A 455 -28.35 -9.24 6.10
C TYR A 455 -28.92 -8.15 7.02
N GLU A 456 -28.21 -7.82 8.11
CA GLU A 456 -28.65 -6.84 9.12
C GLU A 456 -28.41 -5.39 8.66
N GLN A 457 -27.39 -5.14 7.83
CA GLN A 457 -26.96 -3.78 7.48
C GLN A 457 -27.47 -3.28 6.14
N VAL A 458 -27.81 -4.20 5.21
CA VAL A 458 -28.12 -3.82 3.83
C VAL A 458 -29.63 -3.93 3.55
N PRO A 459 -30.25 -2.93 2.86
CA PRO A 459 -31.64 -2.96 2.51
C PRO A 459 -32.06 -4.23 1.75
N GLN A 460 -33.26 -4.72 2.05
CA GLN A 460 -33.78 -5.97 1.51
C GLN A 460 -33.80 -6.06 -0.02
N LYS A 461 -33.89 -4.93 -0.73
CA LYS A 461 -33.86 -4.90 -2.21
C LYS A 461 -32.53 -5.38 -2.78
N TYR A 462 -31.46 -5.35 -1.97
CA TYR A 462 -30.11 -5.81 -2.32
C TYR A 462 -29.73 -7.15 -1.65
N TRP A 463 -30.71 -7.90 -1.12
CA TRP A 463 -30.39 -9.22 -0.59
C TRP A 463 -30.24 -10.24 -1.71
N PRO A 464 -29.19 -11.08 -1.70
CA PRO A 464 -29.08 -12.24 -2.57
C PRO A 464 -30.32 -13.15 -2.42
N ALA A 465 -30.76 -13.72 -3.51
CA ALA A 465 -32.02 -14.48 -3.54
C ALA A 465 -32.06 -15.64 -2.52
N PHE A 466 -30.92 -16.29 -2.26
CA PHE A 466 -30.82 -17.37 -1.29
C PHE A 466 -31.15 -16.93 0.15
N PHE A 467 -31.05 -15.64 0.50
CA PHE A 467 -31.47 -15.17 1.83
C PHE A 467 -32.99 -15.43 2.05
N LYS A 468 -33.80 -15.13 1.05
CA LYS A 468 -35.24 -15.38 1.13
C LYS A 468 -35.55 -16.85 0.87
N ASN A 469 -35.02 -17.41 -0.23
CA ASN A 469 -35.41 -18.71 -0.74
C ASN A 469 -34.85 -19.87 0.07
N THR A 470 -33.79 -19.66 0.82
CA THR A 470 -33.11 -20.71 1.58
C THR A 470 -32.98 -20.34 3.06
N VAL A 471 -32.33 -19.24 3.39
CA VAL A 471 -32.08 -18.90 4.81
C VAL A 471 -33.39 -18.65 5.56
N GLN A 472 -34.28 -17.81 5.03
CA GLN A 472 -35.57 -17.54 5.68
C GLN A 472 -36.52 -18.74 5.55
N ALA A 473 -36.69 -19.27 4.34
CA ALA A 473 -37.68 -20.28 4.06
C ALA A 473 -37.40 -21.66 4.70
N LYS A 474 -36.11 -22.07 4.78
CA LYS A 474 -35.71 -23.40 5.27
C LYS A 474 -35.11 -23.39 6.66
N PHE A 475 -34.51 -22.28 7.05
CA PHE A 475 -33.75 -22.16 8.31
C PHE A 475 -34.31 -21.09 9.24
N ASN A 476 -35.47 -20.48 8.89
CA ASN A 476 -36.12 -19.45 9.70
C ASN A 476 -35.21 -18.28 10.09
N GLY A 477 -34.33 -17.86 9.16
CA GLY A 477 -33.38 -16.77 9.38
C GLY A 477 -32.11 -17.14 10.20
N ASP A 478 -31.96 -18.41 10.55
CA ASP A 478 -30.81 -18.90 11.31
C ASP A 478 -29.61 -19.14 10.37
N PHE A 479 -28.70 -18.16 10.32
CA PHE A 479 -27.49 -18.22 9.49
C PHE A 479 -26.52 -19.32 9.95
N ALA A 480 -26.45 -19.64 11.24
CA ALA A 480 -25.56 -20.69 11.72
C ALA A 480 -26.02 -22.07 11.21
N ARG A 481 -27.33 -22.36 11.29
CA ARG A 481 -27.90 -23.60 10.74
C ARG A 481 -27.79 -23.66 9.23
N TYR A 482 -27.96 -22.52 8.55
CA TYR A 482 -27.78 -22.46 7.08
C TYR A 482 -26.31 -22.76 6.71
N THR A 483 -25.36 -22.14 7.36
CA THR A 483 -23.92 -22.33 7.06
C THR A 483 -23.49 -23.77 7.37
N GLU A 484 -23.95 -24.37 8.47
CA GLU A 484 -23.70 -25.78 8.77
C GLU A 484 -24.23 -26.70 7.66
N TRP A 485 -25.45 -26.44 7.18
CA TRP A 485 -26.01 -27.16 6.05
C TRP A 485 -25.23 -26.92 4.75
N LEU A 486 -24.84 -25.68 4.46
CA LEU A 486 -24.12 -25.29 3.25
C LEU A 486 -22.78 -26.04 3.14
N TYR A 487 -21.96 -26.01 4.19
CA TYR A 487 -20.66 -26.69 4.22
C TYR A 487 -20.80 -28.22 4.17
N LYS A 488 -21.85 -28.77 4.72
CA LYS A 488 -22.13 -30.20 4.66
C LYS A 488 -22.61 -30.66 3.28
N LYS A 489 -23.34 -29.82 2.56
CA LYS A 489 -23.95 -30.17 1.28
C LYS A 489 -23.11 -29.87 0.07
N SER A 490 -22.30 -28.81 0.12
CA SER A 490 -21.42 -28.47 -0.98
C SER A 490 -20.33 -29.55 -1.19
N GLU A 491 -20.03 -29.81 -2.45
CA GLU A 491 -18.94 -30.69 -2.85
C GLU A 491 -17.62 -29.95 -3.11
N LEU A 492 -17.59 -28.61 -3.03
CA LEU A 492 -16.46 -27.78 -3.43
C LEU A 492 -15.24 -27.94 -2.54
N LEU A 493 -15.43 -28.32 -1.27
CA LEU A 493 -14.34 -28.53 -0.31
C LEU A 493 -13.85 -29.99 -0.24
N LYS A 494 -14.45 -30.88 -1.06
CA LYS A 494 -14.06 -32.30 -1.09
C LYS A 494 -12.70 -32.46 -1.81
N LYS A 495 -11.70 -32.97 -1.09
CA LYS A 495 -10.38 -33.23 -1.62
C LYS A 495 -10.41 -34.14 -2.85
N GLY A 496 -9.68 -33.80 -3.92
CA GLY A 496 -9.57 -34.59 -5.15
C GLY A 496 -10.89 -34.72 -5.93
N LYS A 497 -11.90 -33.89 -5.65
CA LYS A 497 -13.18 -33.89 -6.37
C LYS A 497 -12.97 -33.35 -7.79
N LYS A 498 -13.31 -34.20 -8.78
CA LYS A 498 -13.35 -33.83 -10.20
C LYS A 498 -14.73 -33.35 -10.58
N PHE A 499 -14.83 -32.16 -11.16
CA PHE A 499 -16.04 -31.59 -11.69
C PHE A 499 -16.04 -31.74 -13.21
N MET A 500 -16.81 -32.71 -13.71
CA MET A 500 -16.84 -33.05 -15.13
C MET A 500 -17.50 -31.95 -15.93
N ILE A 501 -16.88 -31.50 -17.02
CA ILE A 501 -17.43 -30.42 -17.90
C ILE A 501 -18.82 -30.81 -18.43
N LYS A 502 -19.05 -32.05 -18.81
CA LYS A 502 -20.36 -32.56 -19.26
C LYS A 502 -21.47 -32.49 -18.20
N ASP A 503 -21.10 -32.44 -16.91
CA ASP A 503 -22.04 -32.41 -15.78
C ASP A 503 -22.15 -31.01 -15.17
N MET A 504 -21.66 -29.97 -15.85
CA MET A 504 -21.52 -28.63 -15.29
C MET A 504 -22.90 -28.03 -14.88
N GLU A 505 -23.96 -28.32 -15.59
CA GLU A 505 -25.32 -27.91 -15.19
C GLU A 505 -25.69 -28.44 -13.78
N ARG A 506 -25.30 -29.67 -13.45
CA ARG A 506 -25.49 -30.24 -12.11
C ARG A 506 -24.60 -29.57 -11.09
N VAL A 507 -23.34 -29.29 -11.46
CA VAL A 507 -22.38 -28.63 -10.60
C VAL A 507 -22.86 -27.23 -10.24
N GLN A 508 -23.47 -26.52 -11.17
CA GLN A 508 -24.10 -25.21 -10.92
C GLN A 508 -25.24 -25.23 -9.91
N GLN A 509 -25.79 -26.43 -9.59
CA GLN A 509 -26.78 -26.60 -8.51
C GLN A 509 -26.13 -26.85 -7.14
N ASP A 510 -24.79 -26.88 -7.03
CA ASP A 510 -24.12 -26.92 -5.73
C ASP A 510 -24.54 -25.70 -4.91
N PRO A 511 -24.94 -25.87 -3.62
CA PRO A 511 -25.46 -24.76 -2.83
C PRO A 511 -24.52 -23.55 -2.72
N ALA A 512 -23.21 -23.76 -2.73
CA ALA A 512 -22.25 -22.66 -2.68
C ALA A 512 -22.14 -21.94 -4.04
N VAL A 513 -22.26 -22.66 -5.16
CA VAL A 513 -22.31 -22.05 -6.49
C VAL A 513 -23.59 -21.25 -6.67
N VAL A 514 -24.73 -21.79 -6.23
CA VAL A 514 -26.02 -21.07 -6.24
C VAL A 514 -25.96 -19.80 -5.40
N ALA A 515 -25.40 -19.88 -4.20
CA ALA A 515 -25.21 -18.69 -3.35
C ALA A 515 -24.34 -17.63 -4.01
N MET A 516 -23.24 -18.04 -4.65
CA MET A 516 -22.36 -17.12 -5.36
C MET A 516 -23.02 -16.50 -6.60
N ASN A 517 -23.78 -17.27 -7.36
CA ASN A 517 -24.55 -16.72 -8.47
C ASN A 517 -25.56 -15.65 -8.01
N ASP A 518 -26.27 -15.89 -6.90
CA ASP A 518 -27.20 -14.92 -6.32
C ASP A 518 -26.45 -13.66 -5.82
N ILE A 519 -25.27 -13.83 -5.19
CA ILE A 519 -24.41 -12.71 -4.75
C ILE A 519 -23.96 -11.87 -5.95
N ILE A 520 -23.47 -12.51 -7.02
CA ILE A 520 -23.00 -11.79 -8.21
C ILE A 520 -24.17 -11.08 -8.90
N THR A 521 -25.35 -11.72 -8.95
CA THR A 521 -26.54 -11.12 -9.55
C THR A 521 -26.92 -9.82 -8.83
N VAL A 522 -26.98 -9.83 -7.50
CA VAL A 522 -27.32 -8.62 -6.74
C VAL A 522 -26.18 -7.59 -6.80
N ASN A 523 -24.92 -8.03 -6.79
CA ASN A 523 -23.77 -7.12 -6.92
C ASN A 523 -23.81 -6.39 -8.27
N ASN A 524 -24.13 -7.08 -9.36
CA ASN A 524 -24.29 -6.47 -10.68
C ASN A 524 -25.46 -5.49 -10.74
N GLN A 525 -26.57 -5.80 -10.05
CA GLN A 525 -27.69 -4.86 -9.90
C GLN A 525 -27.22 -3.57 -9.22
N ILE A 526 -26.51 -3.68 -8.08
CA ILE A 526 -26.01 -2.52 -7.33
C ILE A 526 -25.01 -1.71 -8.19
N ILE A 527 -24.12 -2.39 -8.89
CA ILE A 527 -23.18 -1.74 -9.82
C ILE A 527 -23.93 -0.98 -10.92
N GLY A 528 -25.00 -1.54 -11.47
CA GLY A 528 -25.85 -0.88 -12.46
C GLY A 528 -26.50 0.42 -11.95
N GLU A 529 -26.85 0.47 -10.67
CA GLU A 529 -27.39 1.69 -10.03
C GLU A 529 -26.23 2.68 -9.67
N TYR A 530 -25.09 2.18 -9.24
CA TYR A 530 -23.94 2.95 -8.78
C TYR A 530 -23.16 3.63 -9.93
N LEU A 531 -22.87 2.90 -11.01
CA LEU A 531 -21.92 3.32 -12.04
C LEU A 531 -22.29 4.66 -12.73
N PRO A 532 -23.57 4.89 -13.13
CA PRO A 532 -23.94 6.18 -13.73
C PRO A 532 -23.73 7.36 -12.78
N LEU A 533 -24.00 7.18 -11.48
CA LEU A 533 -23.80 8.19 -10.44
C LEU A 533 -22.32 8.47 -10.22
N LYS A 534 -21.50 7.43 -10.18
CA LYS A 534 -20.04 7.55 -10.05
C LYS A 534 -19.44 8.30 -11.22
N ILE A 535 -19.89 8.05 -12.45
CA ILE A 535 -19.45 8.77 -13.66
C ILE A 535 -19.81 10.26 -13.53
N ALA A 536 -21.02 10.58 -13.05
CA ALA A 536 -21.45 11.96 -12.85
C ALA A 536 -20.59 12.67 -11.77
N ILE A 537 -20.29 12.00 -10.67
CA ILE A 537 -19.38 12.48 -9.62
C ILE A 537 -18.00 12.76 -10.21
N GLN A 538 -17.39 11.78 -10.89
CA GLN A 538 -16.05 11.92 -11.47
C GLN A 538 -15.96 13.06 -12.48
N ALA A 539 -17.03 13.29 -13.26
CA ALA A 539 -17.06 14.41 -14.22
C ALA A 539 -17.01 15.79 -13.52
N GLN A 540 -17.63 15.94 -12.34
CA GLN A 540 -17.56 17.19 -11.58
C GLN A 540 -16.26 17.30 -10.77
N GLU A 541 -15.77 16.21 -10.16
CA GLU A 541 -14.49 16.17 -9.46
C GLU A 541 -13.30 16.51 -10.38
N LYS A 542 -13.33 16.02 -11.63
CA LYS A 542 -12.36 16.40 -12.66
C LYS A 542 -12.35 17.91 -12.92
N LYS A 543 -13.54 18.53 -13.05
CA LYS A 543 -13.66 19.99 -13.23
C LYS A 543 -13.23 20.74 -12.00
N LEU A 544 -13.54 20.23 -10.81
CA LEU A 544 -13.14 20.83 -9.52
C LEU A 544 -11.62 20.85 -9.38
N CYS A 545 -10.93 19.74 -9.76
CA CYS A 545 -9.48 19.66 -9.80
C CYS A 545 -8.90 20.73 -10.73
N GLU A 546 -9.41 20.84 -11.95
CA GLU A 546 -8.94 21.81 -12.93
C GLU A 546 -9.20 23.26 -12.46
N ALA A 547 -10.37 23.54 -11.88
CA ALA A 547 -10.71 24.85 -11.33
C ALA A 547 -9.75 25.26 -10.20
N LYS A 548 -9.39 24.32 -9.32
CA LYS A 548 -8.38 24.56 -8.27
C LYS A 548 -7.02 24.91 -8.87
N VAL A 549 -6.54 24.13 -9.82
CA VAL A 549 -5.23 24.35 -10.47
C VAL A 549 -5.19 25.70 -11.19
N GLN A 550 -6.27 26.07 -11.88
CA GLN A 550 -6.34 27.38 -12.55
C GLN A 550 -6.46 28.55 -11.58
N MET A 551 -7.23 28.40 -10.50
CA MET A 551 -7.37 29.45 -9.48
C MET A 551 -6.04 29.74 -8.77
N GLU A 552 -5.21 28.72 -8.60
CA GLU A 552 -3.93 28.78 -7.88
C GLU A 552 -2.73 28.64 -8.84
N MET A 553 -2.83 29.14 -10.09
CA MET A 553 -1.84 28.94 -11.15
C MET A 553 -0.43 29.45 -10.85
N ASP A 554 -0.28 30.33 -9.85
CA ASP A 554 1.02 30.86 -9.40
C ASP A 554 1.74 29.89 -8.43
N LEU A 555 1.07 28.80 -8.00
CA LEU A 555 1.64 27.79 -7.11
C LEU A 555 1.98 26.52 -7.89
N PRO A 556 3.02 25.78 -7.50
CA PRO A 556 3.27 24.47 -8.05
C PRO A 556 2.19 23.49 -7.59
N HIS A 557 1.72 22.64 -8.51
CA HIS A 557 0.72 21.60 -8.25
C HIS A 557 1.29 20.22 -8.52
N TYR A 558 0.85 19.26 -7.72
CA TYR A 558 1.13 17.83 -7.91
C TYR A 558 -0.19 17.08 -8.10
N SER A 559 -0.14 15.94 -8.78
CA SER A 559 -1.30 15.08 -8.95
C SER A 559 -1.41 14.08 -7.81
N ASP A 560 -2.63 13.64 -7.53
CA ASP A 560 -2.85 12.51 -6.65
C ASP A 560 -1.98 11.31 -7.00
N ALA A 561 -1.56 10.57 -5.98
CA ALA A 561 -0.82 9.34 -6.13
C ALA A 561 -1.69 8.28 -6.84
N ASN A 562 -1.08 7.51 -7.72
CA ASN A 562 -1.76 6.49 -8.55
C ASN A 562 -0.87 5.28 -8.85
N PHE A 563 0.02 4.96 -7.89
CA PHE A 563 0.99 3.88 -7.98
C PHE A 563 2.05 4.10 -9.08
N THR A 564 2.44 5.35 -9.30
CA THR A 564 3.58 5.73 -10.14
C THR A 564 4.70 6.31 -9.31
N MET A 565 5.94 6.30 -9.84
CA MET A 565 7.08 6.81 -9.10
C MET A 565 6.93 8.30 -8.78
N ARG A 566 7.11 8.63 -7.50
CA ARG A 566 7.01 9.99 -6.98
C ARG A 566 8.16 10.31 -6.02
N LEU A 567 8.41 11.60 -5.90
CA LEU A 567 9.33 12.18 -4.93
C LEU A 567 8.54 13.03 -3.93
N SER A 568 8.81 12.84 -2.65
CA SER A 568 8.47 13.80 -1.60
C SER A 568 9.71 14.15 -0.80
N TYR A 569 9.78 15.37 -0.29
CA TYR A 569 10.96 15.83 0.42
C TYR A 569 10.57 16.64 1.66
N GLY A 570 11.54 16.92 2.48
CA GLY A 570 11.42 17.68 3.70
C GLY A 570 12.68 17.54 4.55
N GLN A 571 12.50 17.53 5.85
CA GLN A 571 13.59 17.50 6.82
C GLN A 571 13.34 16.49 7.93
N VAL A 572 14.42 15.99 8.53
CA VAL A 572 14.36 15.23 9.77
C VAL A 572 13.85 16.13 10.88
N GLY A 573 12.79 15.73 11.56
CA GLY A 573 12.22 16.53 12.64
C GLY A 573 10.96 15.92 13.24
N GLY A 574 10.74 16.19 14.52
CA GLY A 574 9.53 15.84 15.24
C GLY A 574 8.37 16.80 14.98
N PHE A 575 7.33 16.68 15.81
CA PHE A 575 6.19 17.59 15.82
C PHE A 575 5.86 18.03 17.25
N ARG A 576 5.06 19.07 17.40
CA ARG A 576 4.63 19.56 18.71
C ARG A 576 3.11 19.63 18.80
N MET A 577 2.57 19.08 19.89
CA MET A 577 1.16 19.20 20.27
C MET A 577 1.07 19.91 21.63
N GLY A 578 0.74 21.20 21.61
CA GLY A 578 0.78 22.03 22.83
C GLY A 578 2.19 22.07 23.43
N ASN A 579 2.32 21.59 24.68
CA ASN A 579 3.61 21.49 25.38
C ASN A 579 4.37 20.18 25.13
N HIS A 580 3.77 19.24 24.40
CA HIS A 580 4.39 17.95 24.13
C HIS A 580 5.27 18.04 22.88
N ASP A 581 6.55 17.64 23.02
CA ASP A 581 7.51 17.48 21.93
C ASP A 581 7.67 15.99 21.65
N SER A 582 7.39 15.56 20.42
CA SER A 582 7.46 14.15 20.03
C SER A 582 8.88 13.57 20.02
N GLY A 583 9.92 14.43 20.06
CA GLY A 583 11.25 14.04 19.63
C GLY A 583 11.29 13.67 18.15
N TYR A 584 12.47 13.43 17.59
CA TYR A 584 12.63 13.08 16.18
C TYR A 584 13.23 11.68 15.96
N TYR A 585 13.67 11.00 17.02
CA TYR A 585 14.19 9.63 16.96
C TYR A 585 13.81 8.82 18.20
N THR A 586 13.92 7.51 18.08
CA THR A 586 13.89 6.53 19.18
C THR A 586 15.24 5.84 19.28
N ASP A 587 15.54 5.25 20.44
CA ASP A 587 16.83 4.63 20.72
C ASP A 587 16.69 3.25 21.39
N ALA A 588 17.82 2.55 21.52
CA ALA A 588 17.87 1.23 22.16
C ALA A 588 17.32 1.21 23.57
N ALA A 589 17.44 2.28 24.36
CA ALA A 589 16.85 2.34 25.70
C ALA A 589 15.32 2.36 25.63
N SER A 590 14.76 3.02 24.63
CA SER A 590 13.31 3.14 24.46
C SER A 590 12.63 1.80 24.11
N ILE A 591 13.27 0.95 23.30
CA ILE A 591 12.72 -0.39 23.00
C ILE A 591 12.81 -1.30 24.25
N VAL A 592 13.88 -1.23 25.00
CA VAL A 592 14.03 -2.00 26.26
C VAL A 592 12.94 -1.62 27.25
N THR A 593 12.62 -0.35 27.38
CA THR A 593 11.50 0.13 28.22
C THR A 593 10.16 -0.49 27.82
N LYS A 594 9.90 -0.67 26.51
CA LYS A 594 8.69 -1.38 26.04
C LYS A 594 8.78 -2.89 26.30
N MET A 595 9.94 -3.51 26.08
CA MET A 595 10.16 -4.93 26.39
C MET A 595 9.92 -5.25 27.87
N ASP A 596 10.19 -4.33 28.79
CA ASP A 596 9.88 -4.48 30.23
C ASP A 596 8.38 -4.58 30.50
N ARG A 597 7.55 -4.12 29.58
CA ARG A 597 6.09 -4.17 29.65
C ARG A 597 5.47 -5.34 28.87
N ALA A 598 6.27 -6.29 28.40
CA ALA A 598 5.79 -7.44 27.62
C ALA A 598 4.74 -8.29 28.36
N ALA A 599 4.75 -8.31 29.70
CA ALA A 599 3.73 -8.98 30.51
C ALA A 599 2.35 -8.28 30.44
N GLU A 600 2.32 -6.98 30.13
CA GLU A 600 1.10 -6.18 29.97
C GLU A 600 0.64 -6.11 28.52
N VAL A 601 1.60 -6.05 27.58
CA VAL A 601 1.40 -5.91 26.15
C VAL A 601 2.23 -6.98 25.44
N GLU A 602 1.59 -8.07 25.05
CA GLU A 602 2.24 -9.23 24.41
C GLU A 602 3.09 -8.83 23.18
N GLU A 603 2.65 -7.84 22.44
CA GLU A 603 3.32 -7.35 21.20
C GLU A 603 4.67 -6.66 21.48
N TYR A 604 5.02 -6.40 22.76
CA TYR A 604 6.34 -5.93 23.16
C TYR A 604 7.31 -7.06 23.54
N ALA A 605 6.85 -8.32 23.42
CA ALA A 605 7.73 -9.45 23.64
C ALA A 605 8.74 -9.59 22.50
N ALA A 606 10.00 -9.82 22.84
CA ALA A 606 11.07 -10.09 21.91
C ALA A 606 11.91 -11.26 22.40
N GLN A 607 12.65 -11.88 21.48
CA GLN A 607 13.61 -12.93 21.83
C GLN A 607 14.67 -12.40 22.81
N PRO A 608 15.14 -13.21 23.78
CA PRO A 608 16.14 -12.77 24.77
C PRO A 608 17.39 -12.14 24.13
N VAL A 609 17.90 -12.72 23.04
CA VAL A 609 19.04 -12.20 22.29
C VAL A 609 18.83 -10.77 21.80
N MET A 610 17.58 -10.41 21.44
CA MET A 610 17.29 -9.04 20.99
C MET A 610 17.42 -8.05 22.15
N ARG A 611 16.98 -8.45 23.35
CA ARG A 611 17.16 -7.62 24.55
C ARG A 611 18.64 -7.44 24.86
N GLU A 612 19.43 -8.51 24.78
CA GLU A 612 20.90 -8.45 24.98
C GLU A 612 21.55 -7.47 23.99
N LEU A 613 21.18 -7.54 22.73
CA LEU A 613 21.67 -6.62 21.69
C LEU A 613 21.28 -5.17 21.95
N MET A 614 20.04 -4.92 22.42
CA MET A 614 19.56 -3.55 22.73
C MET A 614 20.09 -3.01 24.06
N THR A 615 20.69 -3.83 24.91
CA THR A 615 21.37 -3.41 26.15
C THR A 615 22.90 -3.47 26.05
N ALA A 616 23.43 -3.69 24.85
CA ALA A 616 24.88 -3.74 24.63
C ALA A 616 25.56 -2.43 25.05
N SER A 617 26.77 -2.54 25.59
CA SER A 617 27.60 -1.37 25.97
C SER A 617 28.31 -0.73 24.79
N ASP A 618 28.47 -1.46 23.68
CA ASP A 618 29.14 -1.01 22.47
C ASP A 618 28.34 -1.40 21.22
N TYR A 619 27.88 -0.39 20.50
CA TYR A 619 27.19 -0.55 19.21
C TYR A 619 28.13 -0.41 18.01
N GLY A 620 29.44 -0.24 18.25
CA GLY A 620 30.46 -0.13 17.21
C GLY A 620 30.20 1.02 16.23
N ARG A 621 30.33 0.75 14.95
CA ARG A 621 30.16 1.72 13.86
C ARG A 621 28.71 2.20 13.67
N TYR A 622 27.75 1.55 14.31
CA TYR A 622 26.32 1.87 14.19
C TYR A 622 25.85 2.92 15.21
N LEU A 623 26.71 3.24 16.21
CA LEU A 623 26.41 4.26 17.21
C LEU A 623 26.35 5.64 16.55
N ASP A 624 25.32 6.41 16.87
CA ASP A 624 25.29 7.83 16.51
C ASP A 624 26.32 8.60 17.34
N LYS A 625 27.33 9.15 16.67
CA LYS A 625 28.49 9.78 17.33
C LYS A 625 28.14 11.08 18.06
N LYS A 626 27.03 11.74 17.69
CA LYS A 626 26.61 13.03 18.26
C LYS A 626 25.79 12.85 19.50
N THR A 627 24.82 11.94 19.45
CA THR A 627 23.95 11.65 20.57
C THR A 627 24.54 10.62 21.53
N GLY A 628 25.54 9.85 21.09
CA GLY A 628 26.10 8.71 21.85
C GLY A 628 25.10 7.57 22.02
N LYS A 629 24.09 7.45 21.15
CA LYS A 629 23.00 6.49 21.25
C LYS A 629 22.88 5.62 20.00
N MET A 630 22.38 4.42 20.18
CA MET A 630 21.92 3.59 19.07
C MET A 630 20.51 4.03 18.70
N GLN A 631 20.39 4.78 17.59
CA GLN A 631 19.11 5.25 17.06
C GLN A 631 18.41 4.12 16.28
N LEU A 632 17.07 4.03 16.40
CA LEU A 632 16.27 2.94 15.83
C LEU A 632 15.34 3.42 14.70
N CYS A 633 14.47 4.37 15.01
CA CYS A 633 13.52 4.97 14.06
C CYS A 633 13.62 6.49 14.18
N PHE A 634 13.23 7.17 13.11
CA PHE A 634 13.24 8.64 13.07
C PHE A 634 12.04 9.18 12.29
N LEU A 635 11.75 10.45 12.52
CA LEU A 635 10.68 11.19 11.87
C LEU A 635 11.24 12.13 10.81
N THR A 636 10.53 12.19 9.68
CA THR A 636 10.69 13.24 8.69
C THR A 636 9.33 13.84 8.36
N ASN A 637 9.29 15.06 7.83
CA ASN A 637 8.06 15.71 7.42
C ASN A 637 7.72 15.47 5.92
N ASN A 638 8.25 14.40 5.34
CA ASN A 638 7.94 13.98 3.98
C ASN A 638 6.48 13.57 3.83
N ASP A 639 5.86 13.94 2.72
CA ASP A 639 4.50 13.53 2.38
C ASP A 639 4.51 12.10 1.81
N ILE A 640 3.91 11.15 2.52
CA ILE A 640 3.84 9.73 2.13
C ILE A 640 2.42 9.18 2.27
N THR A 641 2.14 8.09 1.56
CA THR A 641 0.94 7.27 1.72
C THR A 641 1.27 5.79 1.54
N GLY A 642 0.29 4.90 1.71
CA GLY A 642 0.42 3.47 1.43
C GLY A 642 1.01 3.22 0.04
N GLY A 643 1.97 2.29 -0.07
CA GLY A 643 2.81 2.08 -1.26
C GLY A 643 4.20 2.70 -1.15
N ASN A 644 4.37 3.77 -0.34
CA ASN A 644 5.71 4.27 0.04
C ASN A 644 6.45 3.35 1.02
N SER A 645 5.81 2.36 1.58
CA SER A 645 6.47 1.32 2.37
C SER A 645 7.66 0.73 1.62
N GLY A 646 8.88 0.74 2.24
CA GLY A 646 10.14 0.33 1.62
C GLY A 646 10.82 1.38 0.76
N SER A 647 10.19 2.56 0.58
CA SER A 647 10.85 3.67 -0.12
C SER A 647 12.13 4.10 0.61
N PRO A 648 13.25 4.27 -0.10
CA PRO A 648 14.44 4.85 0.49
C PRO A 648 14.19 6.25 1.00
N ILE A 649 14.74 6.56 2.17
CA ILE A 649 14.92 7.92 2.65
C ILE A 649 16.36 8.31 2.37
N PHE A 650 16.54 9.29 1.48
CA PHE A 650 17.85 9.79 1.08
C PHE A 650 18.19 11.11 1.79
N ASN A 651 19.45 11.29 2.13
CA ASN A 651 19.98 12.60 2.55
C ASN A 651 20.22 13.54 1.34
N GLY A 652 20.65 14.77 1.59
CA GLY A 652 20.93 15.76 0.53
C GLY A 652 21.98 15.34 -0.51
N LYS A 653 22.79 14.35 -0.21
CA LYS A 653 23.81 13.76 -1.11
C LYS A 653 23.30 12.54 -1.88
N GLY A 654 22.04 12.17 -1.74
CA GLY A 654 21.47 10.98 -2.37
C GLY A 654 21.94 9.66 -1.73
N GLN A 655 22.38 9.68 -0.49
CA GLN A 655 22.78 8.48 0.25
C GLN A 655 21.60 7.97 1.11
N LEU A 656 21.43 6.66 1.16
CA LEU A 656 20.39 5.99 1.95
C LEU A 656 20.69 6.14 3.45
N ILE A 657 19.74 6.72 4.20
CA ILE A 657 19.78 6.87 5.65
C ILE A 657 18.73 6.05 6.39
N GLY A 658 17.71 5.55 5.67
CA GLY A 658 16.65 4.72 6.22
C GLY A 658 15.63 4.32 5.18
N LEU A 659 14.61 3.57 5.61
CA LEU A 659 13.44 3.21 4.79
C LEU A 659 12.17 3.78 5.44
N ALA A 660 11.33 4.41 4.64
CA ALA A 660 9.99 4.78 5.08
C ALA A 660 9.16 3.52 5.30
N PHE A 661 8.42 3.43 6.42
CA PHE A 661 7.61 2.26 6.70
C PHE A 661 6.20 2.57 7.23
N ASP A 662 5.99 3.76 7.82
CA ASP A 662 4.70 4.13 8.39
C ASP A 662 4.53 5.65 8.46
N GLY A 663 3.32 6.10 8.74
CA GLY A 663 3.00 7.46 9.16
C GLY A 663 2.64 7.49 10.65
N ASN A 664 2.71 8.65 11.27
CA ASN A 664 2.17 8.81 12.62
C ASN A 664 0.63 8.92 12.58
N TRP A 665 -0.01 8.86 13.77
CA TRP A 665 -1.48 8.90 13.90
C TRP A 665 -2.11 10.11 13.20
N ASP A 666 -1.50 11.28 13.32
CA ASP A 666 -1.99 12.53 12.74
C ASP A 666 -1.81 12.60 11.21
N SER A 667 -1.08 11.66 10.61
CA SER A 667 -0.94 11.55 9.16
C SER A 667 -2.05 10.71 8.49
N LEU A 668 -2.96 10.09 9.26
CA LEU A 668 -3.93 9.14 8.72
C LEU A 668 -4.99 9.77 7.78
N ALA A 669 -5.20 11.08 7.82
CA ALA A 669 -5.98 11.80 6.81
C ALA A 669 -5.13 12.33 5.64
N SER A 670 -3.82 12.06 5.60
CA SER A 670 -2.93 12.60 4.56
C SER A 670 -3.29 12.14 3.15
N ASP A 671 -4.01 11.03 3.00
CA ASP A 671 -4.55 10.65 1.69
C ASP A 671 -5.52 11.70 1.10
N ILE A 672 -6.15 12.50 1.95
CA ILE A 672 -7.13 13.52 1.58
C ILE A 672 -6.57 14.92 1.79
N ASN A 673 -5.85 15.14 2.89
CA ASN A 673 -5.28 16.43 3.28
C ASN A 673 -4.03 16.24 4.12
N PHE A 674 -2.90 16.73 3.64
CA PHE A 674 -1.63 16.65 4.36
C PHE A 674 -1.54 17.73 5.44
N ASP A 675 -1.46 17.32 6.70
CA ASP A 675 -1.21 18.23 7.82
C ASP A 675 0.28 18.54 7.95
N ARG A 676 0.69 19.71 7.45
CA ARG A 676 2.10 20.14 7.48
C ARG A 676 2.69 20.28 8.89
N GLN A 677 1.85 20.40 9.92
CA GLN A 677 2.33 20.57 11.30
C GLN A 677 2.51 19.24 12.02
N LEU A 678 1.58 18.30 11.84
CA LEU A 678 1.49 17.09 12.62
C LEU A 678 1.85 15.81 11.85
N ALA A 679 1.58 15.76 10.54
CA ALA A 679 1.87 14.57 9.74
C ALA A 679 3.37 14.33 9.62
N ARG A 680 3.80 13.09 9.89
CA ARG A 680 5.20 12.65 9.79
C ARG A 680 5.32 11.27 9.16
N CYS A 681 6.33 11.13 8.33
CA CYS A 681 6.84 9.85 7.88
C CYS A 681 7.72 9.26 8.99
N ILE A 682 7.54 7.99 9.27
CA ILE A 682 8.37 7.21 10.19
C ILE A 682 9.32 6.35 9.36
N GLY A 683 10.63 6.59 9.54
CA GLY A 683 11.70 5.83 8.92
C GLY A 683 12.39 4.89 9.89
N VAL A 684 12.74 3.67 9.44
CA VAL A 684 13.70 2.82 10.15
C VAL A 684 15.12 3.25 9.80
N ASP A 685 15.96 3.47 10.81
CA ASP A 685 17.36 3.89 10.61
C ASP A 685 18.18 2.77 9.97
N VAL A 686 18.89 3.08 8.90
CA VAL A 686 19.72 2.09 8.21
C VAL A 686 20.80 1.49 9.12
N ARG A 687 21.28 2.24 10.11
CA ARG A 687 22.25 1.74 11.10
C ARG A 687 21.65 0.66 11.99
N TYR A 688 20.37 0.79 12.35
CA TYR A 688 19.63 -0.23 13.09
C TYR A 688 19.42 -1.50 12.26
N MET A 689 19.03 -1.35 11.00
CA MET A 689 18.93 -2.47 10.08
C MET A 689 20.23 -3.25 9.96
N LEU A 690 21.33 -2.54 9.70
CA LEU A 690 22.65 -3.14 9.54
C LEU A 690 23.24 -3.68 10.85
N TYR A 691 22.90 -3.08 12.00
CA TYR A 691 23.28 -3.59 13.31
C TYR A 691 22.67 -4.97 13.58
N LEU A 692 21.38 -5.17 13.31
CA LEU A 692 20.76 -6.48 13.44
C LEU A 692 21.24 -7.48 12.38
N MET A 693 21.53 -7.01 11.16
CA MET A 693 22.15 -7.84 10.11
C MET A 693 23.53 -8.36 10.54
N ASP A 694 24.33 -7.51 11.21
CA ASP A 694 25.66 -7.86 11.74
C ASP A 694 25.56 -8.73 13.00
N LYS A 695 24.90 -8.22 14.05
CA LYS A 695 25.04 -8.79 15.41
C LYS A 695 24.07 -9.93 15.67
N TRP A 696 22.89 -9.91 15.06
CA TRP A 696 21.92 -11.00 15.14
C TRP A 696 22.10 -12.00 14.00
N GLY A 697 22.14 -11.48 12.76
CA GLY A 697 22.19 -12.31 11.54
C GLY A 697 23.56 -12.90 11.22
N HIS A 698 24.64 -12.31 11.76
CA HIS A 698 26.04 -12.64 11.39
C HIS A 698 26.22 -12.68 9.87
N ALA A 699 25.60 -11.72 9.17
CA ALA A 699 25.47 -11.71 7.72
C ALA A 699 26.64 -10.94 7.05
N ASP A 700 27.87 -11.30 7.40
CA ASP A 700 29.10 -10.65 6.90
C ASP A 700 29.14 -10.55 5.37
N ARG A 701 28.65 -11.59 4.66
CA ARG A 701 28.56 -11.60 3.19
C ARG A 701 27.74 -10.43 2.66
N LEU A 702 26.58 -10.16 3.27
CA LEU A 702 25.70 -9.08 2.85
C LEU A 702 26.31 -7.72 3.19
N LEU A 703 26.91 -7.58 4.37
CA LEU A 703 27.57 -6.34 4.81
C LEU A 703 28.78 -5.97 3.94
N GLN A 704 29.55 -6.95 3.51
CA GLN A 704 30.68 -6.76 2.57
C GLN A 704 30.15 -6.34 1.19
N GLU A 705 29.06 -6.94 0.74
CA GLU A 705 28.44 -6.63 -0.55
C GLU A 705 27.84 -5.23 -0.59
N ILE A 706 27.12 -4.82 0.46
CA ILE A 706 26.53 -3.48 0.61
C ILE A 706 27.61 -2.41 0.76
N ASN A 707 28.71 -2.74 1.46
CA ASN A 707 29.84 -1.86 1.75
C ASN A 707 29.42 -0.46 2.27
N PRO A 708 28.71 -0.36 3.41
CA PRO A 708 28.15 0.90 3.92
C PRO A 708 29.27 1.87 4.35
N GLN A 709 29.11 3.17 4.04
CA GLN A 709 30.08 4.25 4.20
C GLN A 709 29.84 5.09 5.46
#